data_85201234b0d03c3dbe15938c7a6ecf39
#
_entry.id   85201234b0d03c3dbe15938c7a6ecf39
#
_cell.length_a   1.000
_cell.length_b   1.000
_cell.length_c   1.000
_cell.angle_alpha   90.00
_cell.angle_beta   90.00
_cell.angle_gamma   90.00
#
_symmetry.space_group_name_H-M   'P 1'
#
loop_
_entity.id
_entity.type
_entity.pdbx_description
1 polymer ?
#
loop_
_entity_poly.entity_id
_entity_poly.type
_entity_poly.pdbx_seq_one_letter_code
_entity_poly.pdbx_strand_id
1 'polypeptide(L)'
;MKLNKLTAAILAAGMSLSFSSFAATLSMNDDTNTISGLDNSQMLTKDNGNTWVAYTDSSQNNFPGTVTVTVAEKDNNAINSVDYDPTATYGTTGTIVRYNGYYWKSQWWVDPGMVPGSDSVWLKVGPIQIQNLATFSFTPYTGQKAADLQKQGKDKAAAQRKVIGYFPEWGVYEAHNYFTPDKIDFSQLTHLNYGFAVIKDGEVIVHDTYKGPDLLRQLDKLTEQNNVTNMVSVGGWNNSEEGVFEEATKTDDGINKLADSMIAFMQEWGFDGIDVDWEYPDSDTEKTNFTKLIQTLRSKLDTLGLQSDKYFQLSAAVTTNHNNIEYINPEVTAPLLDSVNVMAYDIHGAFDPITGHNAPLYANSQDADQLLNVASTMQEYSSKWHVPKSKLMMGIPFYGRGWGSVAPTEIVKGLPGLFASGSATVHGAWDDEDQYTGTNPYYLLKQYSSSADYTRYWDPESQVPYLYNAKTQEFLTYDDPESIQKKVAYINQQGYGGAIIWDISGDTPEHELGEIVDDIMEVPLSECRANLSDFGIYLRDGTPMTEFTITKAAHEAKNMNYSVYQNGKYYGKSQYGTIYDWGKKEINEEEGTVTASWGMPLKVGDLIELSCYSNGVLYPLEQVTVTEETLAGKKDMRPEIASELKEFQVVIQDDKPALSMTLTTAAHEARNKNYSIQLNGKYIGKSQFGSISGGQKRVNKANDTVTGTWVKELKAGDTVRLYRFSNSVETTIAEVVLTDDILKDGGALVH
;
A
#
# COMPACT_ATOMS: atom_id res chain seq x y z
N MET A 1 52.50 69.05 14.24
CA MET A 1 52.46 70.48 13.83
C MET A 1 51.08 70.79 13.28
N LYS A 2 50.32 71.68 14.00
CA LYS A 2 49.04 72.36 13.68
C LYS A 2 47.88 71.43 13.27
N LEU A 3 46.94 71.14 14.13
CA LEU A 3 45.78 71.95 14.62
C LEU A 3 45.09 72.80 13.58
N ASN A 4 43.81 72.43 13.23
CA ASN A 4 42.79 73.43 13.35
C ASN A 4 41.40 72.77 13.51
N LYS A 5 40.71 73.24 14.53
CA LYS A 5 39.34 72.99 14.87
C LYS A 5 38.44 73.81 13.89
N LEU A 6 37.31 73.26 13.47
CA LEU A 6 36.09 74.07 13.30
C LEU A 6 34.87 73.28 13.77
N THR A 7 34.26 73.85 14.77
CA THR A 7 32.97 73.52 15.34
C THR A 7 31.88 74.08 14.41
N ALA A 8 30.81 73.34 14.16
CA ALA A 8 29.48 73.96 14.08
C ALA A 8 28.33 72.97 13.82
N ALA A 9 27.40 73.13 14.68
CA ALA A 9 25.94 73.11 14.48
C ALA A 9 25.27 71.77 14.13
N ILE A 10 24.66 71.24 15.13
CA ILE A 10 23.55 70.27 15.14
C ILE A 10 22.34 70.90 14.45
N LEU A 11 21.87 70.34 13.36
CA LEU A 11 20.47 70.44 12.98
C LEU A 11 19.93 69.02 12.94
N ALA A 12 19.10 68.67 13.88
CA ALA A 12 18.31 67.44 13.90
C ALA A 12 17.26 67.50 12.80
N ALA A 13 17.53 66.89 11.67
CA ALA A 13 16.52 66.48 10.70
C ALA A 13 16.34 64.97 10.87
N GLY A 14 15.24 64.56 11.52
CA GLY A 14 14.82 63.21 11.59
C GLY A 14 14.52 62.67 10.19
N MET A 15 15.51 62.03 9.59
CA MET A 15 15.24 61.10 8.49
C MET A 15 14.89 59.74 9.11
N SER A 16 13.60 59.48 9.20
CA SER A 16 13.11 58.12 9.29
C SER A 16 13.58 57.41 8.04
N LEU A 17 14.66 56.62 8.14
CA LEU A 17 15.01 55.62 7.18
C LEU A 17 13.92 54.54 7.32
N SER A 18 12.88 54.65 6.53
CA SER A 18 12.04 53.52 6.20
C SER A 18 12.94 52.52 5.46
N PHE A 19 13.37 51.48 6.16
CA PHE A 19 13.81 50.27 5.54
C PHE A 19 12.57 49.69 4.85
N SER A 20 12.37 50.02 3.58
CA SER A 20 11.56 49.18 2.72
C SER A 20 12.31 47.86 2.60
N SER A 21 11.90 46.89 3.40
CA SER A 21 12.20 45.49 3.06
C SER A 21 11.72 45.31 1.64
N PHE A 22 12.65 45.08 0.70
CA PHE A 22 12.26 44.53 -0.59
C PHE A 22 11.60 43.18 -0.29
N ALA A 23 10.27 43.14 -0.25
CA ALA A 23 9.56 41.90 -0.28
C ALA A 23 10.07 41.15 -1.52
N ALA A 24 10.61 39.97 -1.31
CA ALA A 24 11.09 39.14 -2.41
C ALA A 24 9.93 38.96 -3.39
N THR A 25 10.18 39.27 -4.67
CA THR A 25 9.15 39.14 -5.69
C THR A 25 8.75 37.69 -5.81
N LEU A 26 7.49 37.36 -5.54
CA LEU A 26 6.97 36.03 -5.74
C LEU A 26 7.01 35.66 -7.23
N SER A 27 7.59 34.51 -7.54
CA SER A 27 7.59 33.96 -8.90
C SER A 27 7.48 32.45 -8.88
N MET A 28 6.77 31.88 -9.86
CA MET A 28 6.63 30.45 -10.01
C MET A 28 7.72 29.86 -10.91
N ASN A 29 8.05 28.61 -10.65
CA ASN A 29 8.80 27.75 -11.53
C ASN A 29 7.99 26.47 -11.77
N ASP A 30 7.38 26.35 -12.94
CA ASP A 30 6.52 25.21 -13.33
C ASP A 30 7.35 23.94 -13.62
N ASP A 31 8.65 24.08 -13.96
CA ASP A 31 9.54 22.92 -14.14
C ASP A 31 9.85 22.20 -12.81
N THR A 32 9.80 22.94 -11.71
CA THR A 32 10.05 22.41 -10.36
C THR A 32 8.82 22.44 -9.47
N ASN A 33 7.69 22.96 -9.97
CA ASN A 33 6.44 23.18 -9.25
C ASN A 33 6.65 23.87 -7.89
N THR A 34 7.41 24.97 -7.92
CA THR A 34 7.78 25.74 -6.73
C THR A 34 7.51 27.24 -6.90
N ILE A 35 7.37 27.96 -5.79
CA ILE A 35 7.25 29.41 -5.74
C ILE A 35 8.48 29.96 -5.05
N SER A 36 9.22 30.84 -5.73
CA SER A 36 10.33 31.58 -5.12
C SER A 36 9.81 32.81 -4.39
N GLY A 37 10.46 33.19 -3.30
CA GLY A 37 10.12 34.38 -2.50
C GLY A 37 9.11 34.12 -1.39
N LEU A 38 8.76 32.84 -1.12
CA LEU A 38 7.95 32.49 0.04
C LEU A 38 8.73 32.67 1.34
N ASP A 39 8.05 33.21 2.37
CA ASP A 39 8.56 33.34 3.72
C ASP A 39 7.44 33.15 4.76
N ASN A 40 7.79 33.12 6.05
CA ASN A 40 6.87 32.84 7.15
C ASN A 40 5.86 33.97 7.46
N SER A 41 5.90 35.09 6.74
CA SER A 41 4.88 36.14 6.79
C SER A 41 3.67 35.85 5.88
N GLN A 42 3.68 34.71 5.19
CA GLN A 42 2.69 34.34 4.18
C GLN A 42 1.90 33.11 4.58
N MET A 43 0.78 32.93 3.90
CA MET A 43 -0.07 31.74 3.93
C MET A 43 -0.47 31.36 2.52
N LEU A 44 -0.81 30.08 2.33
CA LEU A 44 -1.14 29.49 1.05
C LEU A 44 -2.54 28.87 1.08
N THR A 45 -3.22 28.91 -0.08
CA THR A 45 -4.43 28.12 -0.33
C THR A 45 -4.32 27.40 -1.68
N LYS A 46 -4.85 26.17 -1.76
CA LYS A 46 -4.96 25.37 -2.98
C LYS A 46 -6.42 25.16 -3.42
N ASP A 47 -7.37 25.62 -2.63
CA ASP A 47 -8.82 25.41 -2.76
C ASP A 47 -9.62 26.71 -2.86
N ASN A 48 -9.05 27.69 -3.55
CA ASN A 48 -9.65 29.02 -3.78
C ASN A 48 -9.98 29.79 -2.49
N GLY A 49 -9.27 29.52 -1.39
CA GLY A 49 -9.43 30.23 -0.14
C GLY A 49 -10.38 29.58 0.86
N ASN A 50 -10.84 28.36 0.59
CA ASN A 50 -11.63 27.60 1.56
C ASN A 50 -10.79 27.18 2.76
N THR A 51 -9.54 26.76 2.52
CA THR A 51 -8.56 26.52 3.58
C THR A 51 -7.29 27.37 3.37
N TRP A 52 -6.67 27.78 4.47
CA TRP A 52 -5.43 28.55 4.45
C TRP A 52 -4.41 27.89 5.37
N VAL A 53 -3.20 27.69 4.88
CA VAL A 53 -2.10 27.09 5.63
C VAL A 53 -0.96 28.10 5.75
N ALA A 54 -0.45 28.31 6.98
CA ALA A 54 0.72 29.15 7.16
C ALA A 54 1.94 28.53 6.46
N TYR A 55 2.67 29.31 5.69
CA TYR A 55 3.96 28.86 5.19
C TYR A 55 5.00 28.89 6.31
N THR A 56 5.62 27.76 6.61
CA THR A 56 6.58 27.60 7.70
C THR A 56 7.95 27.16 7.23
N ASP A 57 8.02 26.36 6.19
CA ASP A 57 9.28 25.81 5.68
C ASP A 57 9.18 25.37 4.20
N SER A 58 10.33 25.01 3.63
CA SER A 58 10.46 24.64 2.22
C SER A 58 9.77 23.34 1.83
N SER A 59 9.38 22.49 2.77
CA SER A 59 8.65 21.26 2.48
C SER A 59 7.25 21.54 1.92
N GLN A 60 6.68 22.67 2.29
CA GLN A 60 5.37 23.16 1.79
C GLN A 60 5.46 23.82 0.39
N ASN A 61 6.67 23.97 -0.15
CA ASN A 61 6.90 24.62 -1.46
C ASN A 61 7.09 23.56 -2.56
N ASN A 62 6.11 22.69 -2.70
CA ASN A 62 6.03 21.73 -3.79
C ASN A 62 4.55 21.55 -4.16
N PHE A 63 4.20 21.82 -5.42
CA PHE A 63 2.83 21.88 -5.90
C PHE A 63 2.64 20.94 -7.09
N PRO A 64 2.62 19.60 -6.85
CA PRO A 64 2.47 18.61 -7.91
C PRO A 64 1.08 18.63 -8.53
N GLY A 65 0.99 18.19 -9.76
CA GLY A 65 -0.26 18.07 -10.50
C GLY A 65 -0.80 19.39 -11.06
N THR A 66 -2.05 19.37 -11.49
CA THR A 66 -2.77 20.58 -11.88
C THR A 66 -3.32 21.27 -10.65
N VAL A 67 -2.64 22.30 -10.17
CA VAL A 67 -3.04 23.01 -8.96
C VAL A 67 -2.89 24.50 -9.11
N THR A 68 -3.87 25.25 -8.58
CA THR A 68 -3.79 26.71 -8.47
C THR A 68 -3.52 27.10 -7.02
N VAL A 69 -2.41 27.79 -6.79
CA VAL A 69 -1.97 28.22 -5.46
C VAL A 69 -2.10 29.73 -5.35
N THR A 70 -2.85 30.21 -4.37
CA THR A 70 -2.89 31.63 -4.02
C THR A 70 -2.04 31.84 -2.77
N VAL A 71 -1.14 32.81 -2.86
CA VAL A 71 -0.29 33.27 -1.75
C VAL A 71 -0.89 34.56 -1.20
N ALA A 72 -1.05 34.65 0.10
CA ALA A 72 -1.56 35.85 0.79
C ALA A 72 -0.70 36.21 2.00
N GLU A 73 -0.84 37.43 2.50
CA GLU A 73 -0.27 37.81 3.80
C GLU A 73 -0.91 36.95 4.91
N LYS A 74 -0.09 36.56 5.87
CA LYS A 74 -0.51 35.67 6.96
C LYS A 74 -1.60 36.29 7.81
N ASP A 75 -2.76 35.66 7.87
CA ASP A 75 -3.88 35.98 8.75
C ASP A 75 -4.21 34.76 9.63
N ASN A 76 -3.93 34.86 10.91
CA ASN A 76 -4.17 33.76 11.85
C ASN A 76 -5.67 33.42 12.00
N ASN A 77 -6.58 34.34 11.73
CA ASN A 77 -8.00 34.06 11.74
C ASN A 77 -8.39 33.25 10.50
N ALA A 78 -7.82 33.56 9.34
CA ALA A 78 -8.05 32.79 8.11
C ALA A 78 -7.53 31.35 8.25
N ILE A 79 -6.34 31.18 8.80
CA ILE A 79 -5.70 29.85 8.99
C ILE A 79 -6.53 28.96 9.95
N ASN A 80 -7.12 29.55 10.98
CA ASN A 80 -7.83 28.82 12.03
C ASN A 80 -9.36 28.83 11.87
N SER A 81 -9.89 29.30 10.74
CA SER A 81 -11.33 29.40 10.52
C SER A 81 -11.85 28.41 9.49
N VAL A 82 -13.08 28.02 9.68
CA VAL A 82 -13.90 27.26 8.70
C VAL A 82 -15.09 28.13 8.26
N ASP A 83 -15.72 27.80 7.15
CA ASP A 83 -16.97 28.44 6.79
C ASP A 83 -18.07 28.04 7.76
N TYR A 84 -18.94 28.98 8.11
CA TYR A 84 -20.08 28.66 8.97
C TYR A 84 -21.06 27.75 8.25
N ASP A 85 -21.31 26.60 8.85
CA ASP A 85 -22.34 25.64 8.44
C ASP A 85 -23.51 25.68 9.43
N PRO A 86 -24.74 26.00 8.96
CA PRO A 86 -25.92 26.07 9.82
C PRO A 86 -26.35 24.69 10.38
N THR A 87 -25.86 23.62 9.82
CA THR A 87 -26.18 22.26 10.26
C THR A 87 -25.16 21.67 11.24
N ALA A 88 -23.97 22.31 11.35
CA ALA A 88 -22.89 21.85 12.18
C ALA A 88 -23.06 22.25 13.67
N THR A 89 -22.57 21.39 14.55
CA THR A 89 -22.34 21.68 15.96
C THR A 89 -20.91 22.14 16.18
N TYR A 90 -20.68 23.25 16.89
CA TYR A 90 -19.35 23.71 17.22
C TYR A 90 -19.10 23.51 18.73
N GLY A 91 -18.63 22.31 19.07
CA GLY A 91 -18.48 21.87 20.47
C GLY A 91 -17.31 22.51 21.23
N THR A 92 -16.34 23.06 20.50
CA THR A 92 -15.11 23.63 21.11
C THR A 92 -15.28 25.14 21.25
N THR A 93 -15.22 25.65 22.47
CA THR A 93 -15.16 27.08 22.74
C THR A 93 -13.93 27.71 22.08
N GLY A 94 -14.15 28.76 21.32
CA GLY A 94 -13.07 29.46 20.61
C GLY A 94 -12.95 29.09 19.15
N THR A 95 -13.78 28.20 18.62
CA THR A 95 -13.87 27.90 17.17
C THR A 95 -14.15 29.18 16.39
N ILE A 96 -13.37 29.44 15.35
CA ILE A 96 -13.55 30.61 14.46
C ILE A 96 -14.25 30.17 13.19
N VAL A 97 -15.35 30.85 12.85
CA VAL A 97 -16.06 30.62 11.59
C VAL A 97 -16.09 31.89 10.73
N ARG A 98 -16.17 31.72 9.41
CA ARG A 98 -16.39 32.79 8.43
C ARG A 98 -17.87 32.87 8.09
N TYR A 99 -18.46 34.02 8.26
CA TYR A 99 -19.87 34.27 7.90
C TYR A 99 -20.15 35.73 7.53
N ASN A 100 -20.82 35.96 6.42
CA ASN A 100 -21.20 37.27 5.93
C ASN A 100 -20.05 38.31 5.95
N GLY A 101 -18.84 37.90 5.50
CA GLY A 101 -17.68 38.79 5.37
C GLY A 101 -16.94 39.07 6.69
N TYR A 102 -17.23 38.35 7.74
CA TYR A 102 -16.61 38.52 9.06
C TYR A 102 -16.16 37.19 9.65
N TYR A 103 -15.12 37.26 10.50
CA TYR A 103 -14.76 36.20 11.41
C TYR A 103 -15.59 36.26 12.69
N TRP A 104 -16.13 35.13 13.14
CA TRP A 104 -16.91 34.97 14.34
C TRP A 104 -16.30 33.85 15.19
N LYS A 105 -16.26 34.04 16.52
CA LYS A 105 -15.67 33.10 17.47
C LYS A 105 -16.75 32.59 18.42
N SER A 106 -16.85 31.25 18.60
CA SER A 106 -17.73 30.65 19.56
C SER A 106 -17.30 30.99 21.00
N GLN A 107 -18.25 31.44 21.84
CA GLN A 107 -17.99 31.73 23.25
C GLN A 107 -18.23 30.54 24.16
N TRP A 108 -19.08 29.61 23.71
CA TRP A 108 -19.39 28.33 24.33
C TRP A 108 -19.92 27.38 23.24
N TRP A 109 -20.50 26.27 23.64
CA TRP A 109 -21.13 25.30 22.75
C TRP A 109 -22.15 25.94 21.82
N VAL A 110 -22.13 25.58 20.53
CA VAL A 110 -23.04 26.09 19.49
C VAL A 110 -23.81 24.94 18.88
N ASP A 111 -25.12 24.96 19.02
CA ASP A 111 -26.01 24.00 18.39
C ASP A 111 -26.31 24.37 16.92
N PRO A 112 -26.70 23.39 16.07
CA PRO A 112 -27.13 23.67 14.71
C PRO A 112 -28.19 24.76 14.63
N GLY A 113 -28.07 25.63 13.63
CA GLY A 113 -28.99 26.75 13.41
C GLY A 113 -28.70 28.02 14.21
N MET A 114 -27.71 28.03 15.11
CA MET A 114 -27.29 29.24 15.81
C MET A 114 -26.43 30.12 14.91
N VAL A 115 -27.00 31.19 14.35
CA VAL A 115 -26.38 32.00 13.27
C VAL A 115 -25.46 33.09 13.79
N PRO A 116 -24.20 33.21 13.28
CA PRO A 116 -23.31 34.31 13.63
C PRO A 116 -23.93 35.68 13.34
N GLY A 117 -23.90 36.54 14.37
CA GLY A 117 -24.49 37.89 14.29
C GLY A 117 -25.96 37.98 14.73
N SER A 118 -26.65 36.87 14.84
CA SER A 118 -28.02 36.79 15.41
C SER A 118 -28.03 36.20 16.80
N ASP A 119 -27.20 35.19 17.05
CA ASP A 119 -27.13 34.51 18.33
C ASP A 119 -25.94 34.98 19.17
N SER A 120 -26.16 35.15 20.46
CA SER A 120 -25.18 35.68 21.40
C SER A 120 -24.01 34.74 21.68
N VAL A 121 -24.10 33.50 21.26
CA VAL A 121 -23.01 32.51 21.31
C VAL A 121 -21.81 32.90 20.44
N TRP A 122 -22.03 33.76 19.45
CA TRP A 122 -21.00 34.19 18.52
C TRP A 122 -20.47 35.60 18.86
N LEU A 123 -19.16 35.68 19.08
CA LEU A 123 -18.44 36.95 19.23
C LEU A 123 -17.86 37.37 17.89
N LYS A 124 -18.19 38.59 17.42
CA LYS A 124 -17.59 39.15 16.20
C LYS A 124 -16.13 39.48 16.43
N VAL A 125 -15.25 38.88 15.62
CA VAL A 125 -13.79 39.07 15.73
C VAL A 125 -13.33 40.26 14.85
N GLY A 126 -13.76 40.28 13.58
CA GLY A 126 -13.37 41.33 12.64
C GLY A 126 -13.83 41.01 11.21
N PRO A 127 -13.65 41.96 10.28
CA PRO A 127 -13.94 41.69 8.87
C PRO A 127 -12.91 40.76 8.26
N ILE A 128 -13.33 39.94 7.30
CA ILE A 128 -12.44 39.14 6.46
C ILE A 128 -11.75 40.05 5.47
N GLN A 129 -10.46 40.26 5.61
CA GLN A 129 -9.64 41.10 4.73
C GLN A 129 -8.35 40.36 4.38
N ILE A 130 -8.46 39.33 3.55
CA ILE A 130 -7.30 38.56 3.09
C ILE A 130 -6.63 39.33 1.97
N GLN A 131 -5.36 39.68 2.16
CA GLN A 131 -4.54 40.35 1.18
C GLN A 131 -3.81 39.34 0.31
N ASN A 132 -4.39 39.00 -0.84
CA ASN A 132 -3.72 38.15 -1.82
C ASN A 132 -2.52 38.85 -2.43
N LEU A 133 -1.37 38.18 -2.45
CA LEU A 133 -0.11 38.66 -3.02
C LEU A 133 0.08 38.19 -4.45
N ALA A 134 -0.19 36.92 -4.72
CA ALA A 134 -0.09 36.30 -6.04
C ALA A 134 -0.95 35.04 -6.16
N THR A 135 -1.27 34.67 -7.39
CA THR A 135 -1.88 33.38 -7.71
C THR A 135 -1.10 32.74 -8.85
N PHE A 136 -0.75 31.48 -8.70
CA PHE A 136 0.03 30.69 -9.64
C PHE A 136 -0.72 29.42 -9.99
N SER A 137 -0.66 29.00 -11.27
CA SER A 137 -1.24 27.73 -11.72
C SER A 137 -0.11 26.85 -12.23
N PHE A 138 0.01 25.67 -11.64
CA PHE A 138 1.00 24.66 -11.99
C PHE A 138 0.40 23.60 -12.89
N THR A 139 1.26 22.97 -13.69
CA THR A 139 0.92 21.84 -14.55
C THR A 139 1.64 20.57 -14.11
N PRO A 140 1.08 19.37 -14.38
CA PRO A 140 1.73 18.11 -14.03
C PRO A 140 3.09 17.98 -14.73
N TYR A 141 4.02 17.33 -14.07
CA TYR A 141 5.25 16.90 -14.71
C TYR A 141 4.98 15.96 -15.88
N THR A 142 5.88 15.90 -16.83
CA THR A 142 5.77 15.04 -18.01
C THR A 142 7.01 14.16 -18.19
N GLY A 143 6.88 13.13 -19.02
CA GLY A 143 8.00 12.25 -19.39
C GLY A 143 8.62 11.51 -18.21
N GLN A 144 9.94 11.49 -18.15
CA GLN A 144 10.68 10.71 -17.15
C GLN A 144 10.41 11.17 -15.72
N LYS A 145 10.25 12.47 -15.48
CA LYS A 145 10.01 12.99 -14.13
C LYS A 145 8.67 12.53 -13.55
N ALA A 146 7.60 12.53 -14.36
CA ALA A 146 6.31 11.99 -13.94
C ALA A 146 6.41 10.49 -13.62
N ALA A 147 7.11 9.72 -14.46
CA ALA A 147 7.36 8.29 -14.21
C ALA A 147 8.17 8.04 -12.93
N ASP A 148 9.18 8.88 -12.66
CA ASP A 148 10.00 8.76 -11.45
C ASP A 148 9.19 9.05 -10.18
N LEU A 149 8.28 10.04 -10.21
CA LEU A 149 7.38 10.34 -9.08
C LEU A 149 6.39 9.21 -8.81
N GLN A 150 5.80 8.67 -9.87
CA GLN A 150 4.95 7.47 -9.77
C GLN A 150 5.72 6.32 -9.12
N LYS A 151 6.93 6.05 -9.62
CA LYS A 151 7.77 4.99 -9.07
C LYS A 151 8.11 5.24 -7.59
N GLN A 152 8.49 6.46 -7.23
CA GLN A 152 8.79 6.81 -5.84
C GLN A 152 7.58 6.61 -4.92
N GLY A 153 6.38 7.02 -5.36
CA GLY A 153 5.15 6.80 -4.61
C GLY A 153 4.85 5.30 -4.42
N LYS A 154 4.99 4.51 -5.48
CA LYS A 154 4.82 3.05 -5.44
C LYS A 154 5.83 2.38 -4.52
N ASP A 155 7.11 2.76 -4.63
CA ASP A 155 8.18 2.20 -3.79
C ASP A 155 7.96 2.55 -2.31
N LYS A 156 7.52 3.79 -2.01
CA LYS A 156 7.14 4.21 -0.66
C LYS A 156 5.99 3.37 -0.10
N ALA A 157 4.92 3.19 -0.88
CA ALA A 157 3.77 2.38 -0.47
C ALA A 157 4.17 0.91 -0.23
N ALA A 158 5.06 0.34 -1.06
CA ALA A 158 5.54 -1.03 -0.94
C ALA A 158 6.48 -1.23 0.27
N ALA A 159 7.26 -0.22 0.64
CA ALA A 159 8.19 -0.29 1.77
C ALA A 159 7.54 -0.08 3.13
N GLN A 160 6.34 0.51 3.15
CA GLN A 160 5.66 0.87 4.40
C GLN A 160 5.02 -0.34 5.06
N ARG A 161 5.32 -0.56 6.35
CA ARG A 161 4.53 -1.42 7.24
C ARG A 161 3.20 -0.70 7.51
N LYS A 162 2.08 -1.43 7.38
CA LYS A 162 0.77 -0.79 7.37
C LYS A 162 -0.07 -1.18 8.59
N VAL A 163 -0.69 -0.18 9.19
CA VAL A 163 -1.83 -0.32 10.09
C VAL A 163 -2.98 0.44 9.44
N ILE A 164 -3.97 -0.31 8.96
CA ILE A 164 -5.10 0.20 8.20
C ILE A 164 -6.34 0.14 9.08
N GLY A 165 -6.85 1.28 9.50
CA GLY A 165 -8.09 1.35 10.27
C GLY A 165 -9.30 1.58 9.39
N TYR A 166 -10.35 0.76 9.52
CA TYR A 166 -11.62 1.03 8.88
C TYR A 166 -12.46 1.93 9.77
N PHE A 167 -12.88 3.08 9.22
CA PHE A 167 -13.80 4.00 9.84
C PHE A 167 -15.21 3.71 9.32
N PRO A 168 -16.12 3.16 10.13
CA PRO A 168 -17.49 2.92 9.70
C PRO A 168 -18.25 4.24 9.62
N GLU A 169 -18.88 4.54 8.48
CA GLU A 169 -19.69 5.75 8.26
C GLU A 169 -20.77 5.89 9.33
N TRP A 170 -21.37 4.76 9.73
CA TRP A 170 -22.39 4.70 10.78
C TRP A 170 -21.83 4.79 12.21
N GLY A 171 -20.51 4.80 12.37
CA GLY A 171 -19.85 4.95 13.67
C GLY A 171 -20.25 6.22 14.43
N VAL A 172 -20.70 7.25 13.72
CA VAL A 172 -21.11 8.55 14.30
C VAL A 172 -22.50 8.53 14.95
N TYR A 173 -23.15 7.37 15.01
CA TYR A 173 -24.46 7.18 15.62
C TYR A 173 -24.38 6.47 16.99
N GLU A 174 -25.52 6.38 17.69
CA GLU A 174 -25.61 5.92 19.07
C GLU A 174 -25.05 4.51 19.29
N ALA A 175 -25.31 3.57 18.38
CA ALA A 175 -24.85 2.18 18.48
C ALA A 175 -23.32 2.07 18.56
N HIS A 176 -22.58 3.02 17.99
CA HIS A 176 -21.12 3.13 18.04
C HIS A 176 -20.64 4.23 19.01
N ASN A 177 -21.47 4.59 19.99
CA ASN A 177 -21.13 5.59 20.98
C ASN A 177 -20.67 6.94 20.38
N TYR A 178 -21.30 7.33 19.24
CA TYR A 178 -20.98 8.58 18.51
C TYR A 178 -19.50 8.74 18.22
N PHE A 179 -18.89 7.73 17.62
CA PHE A 179 -17.49 7.74 17.24
C PHE A 179 -17.25 8.67 16.03
N THR A 180 -16.94 9.93 16.32
CA THR A 180 -16.72 11.00 15.34
C THR A 180 -15.22 11.08 14.94
N PRO A 181 -14.87 11.69 13.80
CA PRO A 181 -13.48 11.76 13.30
C PRO A 181 -12.47 12.37 14.29
N ASP A 182 -12.89 13.24 15.18
CA ASP A 182 -12.06 13.81 16.24
C ASP A 182 -11.65 12.83 17.35
N LYS A 183 -12.28 11.65 17.38
CA LYS A 183 -11.95 10.56 18.31
C LYS A 183 -10.93 9.58 17.76
N ILE A 184 -10.52 9.75 16.51
CA ILE A 184 -9.51 8.88 15.88
C ILE A 184 -8.11 9.26 16.38
N ASP A 185 -7.36 8.30 16.88
CA ASP A 185 -5.91 8.48 17.09
C ASP A 185 -5.14 8.17 15.80
N PHE A 186 -4.93 9.19 14.99
CA PHE A 186 -4.21 9.06 13.73
C PHE A 186 -2.75 8.65 13.90
N SER A 187 -2.16 8.79 15.09
CA SER A 187 -0.77 8.37 15.33
C SER A 187 -0.61 6.85 15.28
N GLN A 188 -1.68 6.11 15.49
CA GLN A 188 -1.72 4.65 15.44
C GLN A 188 -1.98 4.07 14.04
N LEU A 189 -2.17 4.94 13.04
CA LEU A 189 -2.60 4.52 11.69
C LEU A 189 -1.60 4.99 10.62
N THR A 190 -1.40 4.14 9.62
CA THR A 190 -0.76 4.54 8.35
C THR A 190 -1.79 4.84 7.28
N HIS A 191 -2.94 4.17 7.34
CA HIS A 191 -4.05 4.28 6.40
C HIS A 191 -5.37 4.34 7.15
N LEU A 192 -6.30 5.13 6.63
CA LEU A 192 -7.69 5.15 7.06
C LEU A 192 -8.56 4.76 5.87
N ASN A 193 -9.32 3.68 5.99
CA ASN A 193 -10.30 3.25 5.01
C ASN A 193 -11.69 3.71 5.44
N TYR A 194 -12.32 4.57 4.65
CA TYR A 194 -13.72 4.96 4.87
C TYR A 194 -14.65 3.82 4.44
N GLY A 195 -15.42 3.28 5.32
CA GLY A 195 -16.39 2.20 5.06
C GLY A 195 -17.83 2.70 5.28
N PHE A 196 -18.62 2.82 4.21
CA PHE A 196 -18.36 2.48 2.82
C PHE A 196 -18.94 3.52 1.86
N ALA A 197 -18.31 3.71 0.71
CA ALA A 197 -19.04 4.16 -0.44
C ALA A 197 -19.75 2.95 -1.08
N VAL A 198 -21.01 3.14 -1.52
CA VAL A 198 -21.83 2.04 -2.02
C VAL A 198 -22.07 2.14 -3.51
N ILE A 199 -22.25 0.97 -4.15
CA ILE A 199 -22.61 0.88 -5.56
C ILE A 199 -24.14 0.89 -5.67
N LYS A 200 -24.65 1.79 -6.50
CA LYS A 200 -26.08 1.86 -6.84
C LYS A 200 -26.21 2.14 -8.34
N ASP A 201 -26.97 1.31 -9.04
CA ASP A 201 -27.18 1.43 -10.50
C ASP A 201 -25.87 1.49 -11.31
N GLY A 202 -24.82 0.80 -10.81
CA GLY A 202 -23.47 0.75 -11.40
C GLY A 202 -22.64 2.03 -11.20
N GLU A 203 -23.03 2.88 -10.25
CA GLU A 203 -22.31 4.10 -9.86
C GLU A 203 -22.00 4.09 -8.37
N VAL A 204 -20.86 4.67 -7.98
CA VAL A 204 -20.44 4.80 -6.58
C VAL A 204 -21.00 6.09 -6.01
N ILE A 205 -21.67 5.98 -4.87
CA ILE A 205 -22.33 7.10 -4.19
C ILE A 205 -22.03 7.10 -2.70
N VAL A 206 -22.25 8.24 -2.06
CA VAL A 206 -22.28 8.35 -0.59
C VAL A 206 -23.50 7.62 -0.08
N HIS A 207 -23.34 6.69 0.86
CA HIS A 207 -24.44 5.93 1.44
C HIS A 207 -25.28 6.79 2.40
N ASP A 208 -24.66 7.33 3.45
CA ASP A 208 -25.31 8.28 4.36
C ASP A 208 -25.31 9.69 3.75
N THR A 209 -26.34 10.03 3.01
CA THR A 209 -26.47 11.34 2.36
C THR A 209 -26.65 12.50 3.36
N TYR A 210 -26.91 12.21 4.63
CA TYR A 210 -27.12 13.22 5.67
C TYR A 210 -25.81 13.63 6.35
N LYS A 211 -25.02 12.68 6.86
CA LYS A 211 -23.75 12.94 7.55
C LYS A 211 -22.52 12.68 6.69
N GLY A 212 -22.62 11.76 5.73
CA GLY A 212 -21.50 11.31 4.92
C GLY A 212 -20.70 12.41 4.24
N PRO A 213 -21.32 13.40 3.57
CA PRO A 213 -20.58 14.50 2.94
C PRO A 213 -19.70 15.29 3.90
N ASP A 214 -20.16 15.53 5.12
CA ASP A 214 -19.37 16.25 6.12
C ASP A 214 -18.28 15.37 6.74
N LEU A 215 -18.57 14.08 6.95
CA LEU A 215 -17.56 13.11 7.39
C LEU A 215 -16.42 12.98 6.38
N LEU A 216 -16.73 12.85 5.10
CA LEU A 216 -15.75 12.74 4.03
C LEU A 216 -14.81 13.95 4.00
N ARG A 217 -15.34 15.17 4.09
CA ARG A 217 -14.51 16.39 4.14
C ARG A 217 -13.67 16.49 5.40
N GLN A 218 -14.23 16.07 6.55
CA GLN A 218 -13.48 16.07 7.81
C GLN A 218 -12.34 15.07 7.78
N LEU A 219 -12.58 13.85 7.28
CA LEU A 219 -11.59 12.80 7.18
C LEU A 219 -10.47 13.16 6.21
N ASP A 220 -10.78 13.70 5.02
CA ASP A 220 -9.79 14.21 4.07
C ASP A 220 -8.84 15.23 4.74
N LYS A 221 -9.41 16.21 5.41
CA LYS A 221 -8.62 17.21 6.15
C LYS A 221 -7.75 16.61 7.26
N LEU A 222 -8.32 15.72 8.07
CA LEU A 222 -7.61 15.14 9.22
C LEU A 222 -6.52 14.18 8.80
N THR A 223 -6.75 13.36 7.78
CA THR A 223 -5.73 12.46 7.21
C THR A 223 -4.58 13.22 6.60
N GLU A 224 -4.84 14.32 5.85
CA GLU A 224 -3.80 15.20 5.33
C GLU A 224 -2.97 15.82 6.47
N GLN A 225 -3.62 16.35 7.51
CA GLN A 225 -2.94 16.97 8.67
C GLN A 225 -2.06 16.00 9.44
N ASN A 226 -2.42 14.72 9.49
CA ASN A 226 -1.71 13.68 10.23
C ASN A 226 -0.82 12.81 9.32
N ASN A 227 -0.73 13.11 8.03
CA ASN A 227 0.04 12.34 7.04
C ASN A 227 -0.34 10.85 7.01
N VAL A 228 -1.63 10.57 7.12
CA VAL A 228 -2.24 9.24 7.00
C VAL A 228 -2.83 9.11 5.61
N THR A 229 -2.62 7.98 4.95
CA THR A 229 -3.18 7.71 3.63
C THR A 229 -4.70 7.51 3.74
N ASN A 230 -5.47 8.31 2.98
CA ASN A 230 -6.93 8.28 3.00
C ASN A 230 -7.47 7.39 1.87
N MET A 231 -8.12 6.30 2.19
CA MET A 231 -8.65 5.33 1.22
C MET A 231 -10.17 5.27 1.29
N VAL A 232 -10.82 5.14 0.14
CA VAL A 232 -12.25 4.81 0.11
C VAL A 232 -12.43 3.31 -0.07
N SER A 233 -13.14 2.65 0.84
CA SER A 233 -13.60 1.28 0.66
C SER A 233 -14.96 1.28 -0.01
N VAL A 234 -15.08 0.53 -1.12
CA VAL A 234 -16.30 0.48 -1.95
C VAL A 234 -16.90 -0.91 -1.86
N GLY A 235 -18.15 -0.98 -1.43
CA GLY A 235 -18.89 -2.23 -1.29
C GLY A 235 -19.27 -2.52 0.16
N GLY A 236 -18.62 -3.50 0.77
CA GLY A 236 -18.94 -4.06 2.07
C GLY A 236 -20.07 -5.10 2.01
N TRP A 237 -20.31 -5.81 3.11
CA TRP A 237 -21.22 -6.95 3.17
C TRP A 237 -22.63 -6.63 2.63
N ASN A 238 -23.31 -5.64 3.20
CA ASN A 238 -24.69 -5.33 2.83
C ASN A 238 -24.83 -4.96 1.36
N ASN A 239 -23.89 -4.16 0.82
CA ASN A 239 -23.93 -3.74 -0.58
C ASN A 239 -23.59 -4.90 -1.51
N SER A 240 -22.69 -5.81 -1.12
CA SER A 240 -22.37 -7.01 -1.89
C SER A 240 -23.54 -7.99 -1.95
N GLU A 241 -24.26 -8.21 -0.84
CA GLU A 241 -25.46 -9.07 -0.77
C GLU A 241 -26.60 -8.61 -1.71
N GLU A 242 -26.61 -7.34 -2.12
CA GLU A 242 -27.57 -6.83 -3.11
C GLU A 242 -27.23 -7.25 -4.56
N GLY A 243 -26.10 -7.93 -4.78
CA GLY A 243 -25.65 -8.38 -6.11
C GLY A 243 -25.21 -7.25 -7.04
N VAL A 244 -24.82 -6.11 -6.47
CA VAL A 244 -24.48 -4.91 -7.24
C VAL A 244 -23.16 -5.02 -8.02
N PHE A 245 -22.20 -5.77 -7.48
CA PHE A 245 -20.94 -6.04 -8.17
C PHE A 245 -21.18 -6.95 -9.37
N GLU A 246 -21.93 -8.03 -9.21
CA GLU A 246 -22.30 -8.97 -10.25
C GLU A 246 -23.01 -8.26 -11.40
N GLU A 247 -23.98 -7.38 -11.07
CA GLU A 247 -24.71 -6.61 -12.07
C GLU A 247 -23.78 -5.62 -12.80
N ALA A 248 -22.99 -4.84 -12.07
CA ALA A 248 -22.12 -3.81 -12.63
C ALA A 248 -20.95 -4.40 -13.45
N THR A 249 -20.53 -5.63 -13.17
CA THR A 249 -19.38 -6.27 -13.84
C THR A 249 -19.76 -7.28 -14.93
N LYS A 250 -21.03 -7.41 -15.29
CA LYS A 250 -21.50 -8.34 -16.33
C LYS A 250 -20.85 -8.16 -17.69
N THR A 251 -20.41 -6.95 -18.00
CA THR A 251 -19.80 -6.60 -19.29
C THR A 251 -18.52 -5.78 -19.08
N ASP A 252 -17.65 -5.80 -20.07
CA ASP A 252 -16.43 -4.95 -20.03
C ASP A 252 -16.78 -3.46 -19.98
N ASP A 253 -17.87 -3.01 -20.62
CA ASP A 253 -18.37 -1.64 -20.51
C ASP A 253 -18.84 -1.32 -19.11
N GLY A 254 -19.54 -2.26 -18.44
CA GLY A 254 -19.96 -2.13 -17.05
C GLY A 254 -18.78 -2.02 -16.09
N ILE A 255 -17.78 -2.87 -16.26
CA ILE A 255 -16.52 -2.82 -15.49
C ILE A 255 -15.83 -1.46 -15.66
N ASN A 256 -15.74 -0.95 -16.88
CA ASN A 256 -15.17 0.36 -17.16
C ASN A 256 -15.97 1.49 -16.52
N LYS A 257 -17.32 1.44 -16.61
CA LYS A 257 -18.20 2.43 -15.97
C LYS A 257 -18.03 2.43 -14.45
N LEU A 258 -18.03 1.26 -13.83
CA LEU A 258 -17.84 1.13 -12.39
C LEU A 258 -16.47 1.67 -11.94
N ALA A 259 -15.40 1.29 -12.66
CA ALA A 259 -14.04 1.79 -12.37
C ALA A 259 -13.95 3.32 -12.51
N ASP A 260 -14.56 3.90 -13.54
CA ASP A 260 -14.60 5.35 -13.72
C ASP A 260 -15.38 6.05 -12.59
N SER A 261 -16.48 5.43 -12.13
CA SER A 261 -17.26 5.96 -11.01
C SER A 261 -16.50 5.88 -9.69
N MET A 262 -15.79 4.78 -9.41
CA MET A 262 -14.91 4.66 -8.23
C MET A 262 -13.84 5.74 -8.24
N ILE A 263 -13.21 5.98 -9.37
CA ILE A 263 -12.15 7.01 -9.51
C ILE A 263 -12.74 8.42 -9.39
N ALA A 264 -13.90 8.68 -9.97
CA ALA A 264 -14.57 9.98 -9.83
C ALA A 264 -14.91 10.28 -8.36
N PHE A 265 -15.45 9.29 -7.64
CA PHE A 265 -15.72 9.41 -6.20
C PHE A 265 -14.44 9.65 -5.39
N MET A 266 -13.38 8.88 -5.66
CA MET A 266 -12.05 9.06 -5.03
C MET A 266 -11.54 10.50 -5.22
N GLN A 267 -11.65 11.05 -6.43
CA GLN A 267 -11.19 12.41 -6.74
C GLN A 267 -12.08 13.49 -6.12
N GLU A 268 -13.40 13.31 -6.13
CA GLU A 268 -14.35 14.27 -5.57
C GLU A 268 -14.13 14.49 -4.08
N TRP A 269 -13.81 13.43 -3.34
CA TRP A 269 -13.68 13.48 -1.89
C TRP A 269 -12.23 13.46 -1.38
N GLY A 270 -11.23 13.60 -2.27
CA GLY A 270 -9.84 13.79 -1.88
C GLY A 270 -9.08 12.54 -1.44
N PHE A 271 -9.57 11.35 -1.78
CA PHE A 271 -8.91 10.10 -1.39
C PHE A 271 -7.59 9.85 -2.13
N ASP A 272 -6.69 9.15 -1.47
CA ASP A 272 -5.37 8.72 -1.97
C ASP A 272 -5.41 7.38 -2.70
N GLY A 273 -6.54 6.69 -2.65
CA GLY A 273 -6.70 5.39 -3.29
C GLY A 273 -8.06 4.75 -3.05
N ILE A 274 -8.19 3.55 -3.58
CA ILE A 274 -9.43 2.78 -3.57
C ILE A 274 -9.15 1.42 -2.93
N ASP A 275 -10.03 0.99 -2.04
CA ASP A 275 -10.15 -0.36 -1.51
C ASP A 275 -11.40 -1.01 -2.08
N VAL A 276 -11.29 -2.21 -2.65
CA VAL A 276 -12.43 -2.94 -3.22
C VAL A 276 -12.87 -4.00 -2.22
N ASP A 277 -14.10 -3.89 -1.76
CA ASP A 277 -14.69 -4.78 -0.76
C ASP A 277 -15.90 -5.51 -1.33
N TRP A 278 -15.62 -6.47 -2.21
CA TRP A 278 -16.62 -7.38 -2.79
C TRP A 278 -16.68 -8.67 -1.97
N GLU A 279 -17.73 -8.86 -1.25
CA GLU A 279 -17.92 -10.00 -0.33
C GLU A 279 -19.01 -10.93 -0.85
N TYR A 280 -18.73 -11.98 -1.61
CA TYR A 280 -17.43 -12.37 -2.15
C TYR A 280 -17.61 -12.86 -3.59
N PRO A 281 -16.63 -12.73 -4.49
CA PRO A 281 -16.61 -13.53 -5.71
C PRO A 281 -16.60 -15.02 -5.34
N ASP A 282 -17.56 -15.82 -5.88
CA ASP A 282 -17.74 -17.22 -5.54
C ASP A 282 -17.91 -18.16 -6.75
N SER A 283 -17.71 -17.62 -7.94
CA SER A 283 -17.80 -18.36 -9.22
C SER A 283 -16.66 -18.00 -10.18
N ASP A 284 -16.39 -18.85 -11.18
CA ASP A 284 -15.41 -18.58 -12.23
C ASP A 284 -15.71 -17.30 -13.02
N THR A 285 -17.00 -16.97 -13.17
CA THR A 285 -17.43 -15.73 -13.84
C THR A 285 -17.03 -14.52 -13.00
N GLU A 286 -17.30 -14.52 -11.71
CA GLU A 286 -16.98 -13.43 -10.78
C GLU A 286 -15.48 -13.33 -10.58
N LYS A 287 -14.76 -14.45 -10.49
CA LYS A 287 -13.28 -14.49 -10.54
C LYS A 287 -12.73 -13.69 -11.72
N THR A 288 -13.31 -13.94 -12.91
CA THR A 288 -12.90 -13.25 -14.13
C THR A 288 -13.24 -11.77 -14.06
N ASN A 289 -14.43 -11.42 -13.58
CA ASN A 289 -14.92 -10.05 -13.47
C ASN A 289 -14.14 -9.25 -12.42
N PHE A 290 -13.89 -9.84 -11.24
CA PHE A 290 -13.06 -9.25 -10.20
C PHE A 290 -11.65 -8.97 -10.73
N THR A 291 -11.03 -9.95 -11.39
CA THR A 291 -9.71 -9.80 -12.00
C THR A 291 -9.67 -8.63 -12.97
N LYS A 292 -10.66 -8.53 -13.87
CA LYS A 292 -10.75 -7.42 -14.84
C LYS A 292 -10.99 -6.09 -14.17
N LEU A 293 -11.80 -6.02 -13.11
CA LEU A 293 -12.05 -4.80 -12.35
C LEU A 293 -10.74 -4.27 -11.73
N ILE A 294 -9.97 -5.14 -11.05
CA ILE A 294 -8.69 -4.77 -10.46
C ILE A 294 -7.68 -4.32 -11.52
N GLN A 295 -7.58 -5.02 -12.66
CA GLN A 295 -6.72 -4.63 -13.77
C GLN A 295 -7.11 -3.26 -14.35
N THR A 296 -8.40 -3.02 -14.52
CA THR A 296 -8.94 -1.77 -15.06
C THR A 296 -8.67 -0.62 -14.10
N LEU A 297 -8.93 -0.80 -12.80
CA LEU A 297 -8.65 0.20 -11.76
C LEU A 297 -7.16 0.53 -11.73
N ARG A 298 -6.26 -0.45 -11.68
CA ARG A 298 -4.81 -0.20 -11.63
C ARG A 298 -4.34 0.59 -12.86
N SER A 299 -4.77 0.20 -14.06
CA SER A 299 -4.41 0.90 -15.29
C SER A 299 -4.89 2.36 -15.31
N LYS A 300 -6.14 2.59 -14.89
CA LYS A 300 -6.71 3.95 -14.84
C LYS A 300 -6.07 4.81 -13.74
N LEU A 301 -5.82 4.24 -12.55
CA LEU A 301 -5.14 4.94 -11.45
C LEU A 301 -3.69 5.29 -11.81
N ASP A 302 -2.96 4.42 -12.52
CA ASP A 302 -1.61 4.71 -13.01
C ASP A 302 -1.63 5.85 -14.02
N THR A 303 -2.61 5.86 -14.93
CA THR A 303 -2.80 6.95 -15.90
C THR A 303 -3.11 8.28 -15.19
N LEU A 304 -4.05 8.26 -14.24
CA LEU A 304 -4.40 9.42 -13.44
C LEU A 304 -3.21 9.95 -12.64
N GLY A 305 -2.43 9.04 -12.07
CA GLY A 305 -1.25 9.38 -11.29
C GLY A 305 -0.19 10.12 -12.11
N LEU A 306 0.03 9.74 -13.37
CA LEU A 306 0.91 10.47 -14.30
C LEU A 306 0.37 11.88 -14.64
N GLN A 307 -0.94 12.07 -14.56
CA GLN A 307 -1.59 13.37 -14.79
C GLN A 307 -1.67 14.24 -13.53
N SER A 308 -1.42 13.65 -12.36
CA SER A 308 -1.59 14.33 -11.07
C SER A 308 -0.29 14.40 -10.26
N ASP A 309 0.82 13.91 -10.81
CA ASP A 309 2.11 13.78 -10.11
C ASP A 309 2.01 13.02 -8.77
N LYS A 310 1.08 12.06 -8.70
CA LYS A 310 0.72 11.34 -7.49
C LYS A 310 0.62 9.84 -7.78
N TYR A 311 0.97 9.02 -6.83
CA TYR A 311 0.67 7.58 -6.87
C TYR A 311 -0.59 7.30 -6.09
N PHE A 312 -1.61 6.71 -6.73
CA PHE A 312 -2.85 6.29 -6.08
C PHE A 312 -2.78 4.82 -5.72
N GLN A 313 -3.07 4.51 -4.45
CA GLN A 313 -3.04 3.15 -3.96
C GLN A 313 -4.30 2.38 -4.35
N LEU A 314 -4.17 1.05 -4.47
CA LEU A 314 -5.26 0.13 -4.74
C LEU A 314 -5.14 -1.07 -3.80
N SER A 315 -6.18 -1.36 -3.05
CA SER A 315 -6.27 -2.54 -2.20
C SER A 315 -7.58 -3.29 -2.40
N ALA A 316 -7.67 -4.48 -1.84
CA ALA A 316 -8.91 -5.23 -1.78
C ALA A 316 -9.03 -5.96 -0.45
N ALA A 317 -10.20 -5.90 0.16
CA ALA A 317 -10.59 -6.75 1.27
C ALA A 317 -10.96 -8.14 0.72
N VAL A 318 -10.43 -9.20 1.35
CA VAL A 318 -10.52 -10.56 0.81
C VAL A 318 -10.88 -11.59 1.89
N THR A 319 -11.49 -12.68 1.45
CA THR A 319 -12.03 -13.74 2.31
C THR A 319 -10.97 -14.53 3.07
N THR A 320 -11.34 -15.08 4.24
CA THR A 320 -10.61 -16.12 4.96
C THR A 320 -10.99 -17.53 4.56
N ASN A 321 -12.13 -17.70 3.88
CA ASN A 321 -12.63 -19.02 3.53
C ASN A 321 -11.75 -19.66 2.45
N HIS A 322 -10.98 -20.69 2.84
CA HIS A 322 -10.04 -21.40 1.96
C HIS A 322 -10.72 -22.04 0.72
N ASN A 323 -12.05 -22.22 0.72
CA ASN A 323 -12.80 -22.71 -0.44
C ASN A 323 -13.09 -21.60 -1.47
N ASN A 324 -12.99 -20.32 -1.08
CA ASN A 324 -13.35 -19.17 -1.92
C ASN A 324 -12.13 -18.32 -2.34
N ILE A 325 -10.96 -18.53 -1.75
CA ILE A 325 -9.76 -17.75 -2.09
C ILE A 325 -9.42 -17.82 -3.58
N GLU A 326 -9.67 -18.95 -4.24
CA GLU A 326 -9.38 -19.08 -5.68
C GLU A 326 -10.14 -18.09 -6.55
N TYR A 327 -11.34 -17.64 -6.11
CA TYR A 327 -12.17 -16.69 -6.88
C TYR A 327 -11.67 -15.23 -6.77
N ILE A 328 -10.80 -14.94 -5.82
CA ILE A 328 -10.05 -13.67 -5.76
C ILE A 328 -8.94 -13.63 -6.82
N ASN A 329 -8.52 -14.80 -7.35
CA ASN A 329 -7.42 -14.94 -8.30
C ASN A 329 -6.12 -14.28 -7.82
N PRO A 330 -5.62 -14.62 -6.61
CA PRO A 330 -4.58 -13.83 -5.93
C PRO A 330 -3.26 -13.74 -6.71
N GLU A 331 -2.88 -14.77 -7.47
CA GLU A 331 -1.66 -14.75 -8.30
C GLU A 331 -1.67 -13.64 -9.36
N VAL A 332 -2.86 -13.28 -9.85
CA VAL A 332 -3.03 -12.24 -10.88
C VAL A 332 -3.35 -10.89 -10.26
N THR A 333 -4.16 -10.85 -9.21
CA THR A 333 -4.63 -9.59 -8.61
C THR A 333 -3.64 -8.99 -7.63
N ALA A 334 -2.97 -9.78 -6.79
CA ALA A 334 -2.03 -9.26 -5.80
C ALA A 334 -0.85 -8.45 -6.37
N PRO A 335 -0.27 -8.78 -7.54
CA PRO A 335 0.74 -7.92 -8.16
C PRO A 335 0.25 -6.49 -8.47
N LEU A 336 -1.06 -6.33 -8.71
CA LEU A 336 -1.70 -5.06 -9.05
C LEU A 336 -2.12 -4.24 -7.82
N LEU A 337 -2.24 -4.90 -6.66
CA LEU A 337 -2.64 -4.32 -5.39
C LEU A 337 -1.42 -3.84 -4.59
N ASP A 338 -1.59 -2.77 -3.82
CA ASP A 338 -0.61 -2.29 -2.82
C ASP A 338 -0.73 -3.04 -1.50
N SER A 339 -1.94 -3.52 -1.18
CA SER A 339 -2.19 -4.42 -0.08
C SER A 339 -3.36 -5.37 -0.37
N VAL A 340 -3.27 -6.58 0.16
CA VAL A 340 -4.30 -7.61 0.17
C VAL A 340 -4.79 -7.70 1.61
N ASN A 341 -5.97 -7.16 1.86
CA ASN A 341 -6.53 -6.97 3.19
C ASN A 341 -7.33 -8.21 3.59
N VAL A 342 -6.69 -9.17 4.24
CA VAL A 342 -7.31 -10.44 4.62
C VAL A 342 -8.22 -10.20 5.83
N MET A 343 -9.54 -10.37 5.66
CA MET A 343 -10.54 -10.23 6.71
C MET A 343 -10.50 -11.43 7.66
N ALA A 344 -9.42 -11.55 8.45
CA ALA A 344 -9.11 -12.67 9.32
C ALA A 344 -9.94 -12.65 10.62
N TYR A 345 -11.24 -12.51 10.47
CA TYR A 345 -12.26 -12.52 11.51
C TYR A 345 -13.57 -13.08 10.93
N ASP A 346 -14.64 -13.11 11.72
CA ASP A 346 -15.92 -13.73 11.38
C ASP A 346 -15.78 -15.21 10.97
N ILE A 347 -14.77 -15.86 11.53
CA ILE A 347 -14.48 -17.28 11.27
C ILE A 347 -15.56 -18.14 11.88
N HIS A 348 -15.99 -17.84 13.13
CA HIS A 348 -17.14 -18.41 13.78
C HIS A 348 -18.03 -17.31 14.41
N GLY A 349 -19.33 -17.50 14.33
CA GLY A 349 -20.35 -16.61 14.87
C GLY A 349 -21.68 -17.35 15.00
N ALA A 350 -22.73 -16.69 15.50
CA ALA A 350 -24.04 -17.30 15.70
C ALA A 350 -24.80 -17.62 14.40
N PHE A 351 -24.18 -17.45 13.24
CA PHE A 351 -24.59 -18.06 11.97
C PHE A 351 -24.29 -19.58 11.93
N ASP A 352 -23.43 -20.08 12.84
CA ASP A 352 -23.17 -21.48 13.06
C ASP A 352 -23.90 -22.01 14.29
N PRO A 353 -24.39 -23.26 14.28
CA PRO A 353 -25.05 -23.87 15.44
C PRO A 353 -24.07 -24.35 16.53
N ILE A 354 -22.78 -24.25 16.28
CA ILE A 354 -21.67 -24.66 17.17
C ILE A 354 -20.84 -23.43 17.50
N THR A 355 -20.52 -23.23 18.76
CA THR A 355 -19.65 -22.15 19.20
C THR A 355 -18.23 -22.34 18.71
N GLY A 356 -17.54 -21.25 18.50
CA GLY A 356 -16.14 -21.23 18.07
C GLY A 356 -15.51 -19.86 18.32
N HIS A 357 -14.31 -19.67 17.84
CA HIS A 357 -13.63 -18.38 17.96
C HIS A 357 -13.88 -17.49 16.74
N ASN A 358 -14.16 -16.20 16.98
CA ASN A 358 -14.32 -15.19 15.93
C ASN A 358 -13.07 -15.07 15.05
N ALA A 359 -11.90 -15.07 15.67
CA ALA A 359 -10.61 -14.89 14.96
C ALA A 359 -9.48 -15.71 15.62
N PRO A 360 -9.55 -17.04 15.61
CA PRO A 360 -8.52 -17.90 16.21
C PRO A 360 -7.20 -17.76 15.47
N LEU A 361 -6.10 -17.48 16.19
CA LEU A 361 -4.79 -17.37 15.54
C LEU A 361 -4.38 -18.72 14.93
N TYR A 362 -4.60 -19.81 15.66
CA TYR A 362 -4.36 -21.19 15.22
C TYR A 362 -5.62 -22.03 15.40
N ALA A 363 -5.69 -23.16 14.67
CA ALA A 363 -6.76 -24.11 14.86
C ALA A 363 -6.68 -24.75 16.25
N ASN A 364 -7.83 -24.91 16.93
CA ASN A 364 -7.94 -25.84 18.02
C ASN A 364 -8.10 -27.26 17.47
N SER A 365 -7.52 -28.26 18.12
CA SER A 365 -7.56 -29.65 17.66
C SER A 365 -8.98 -30.26 17.62
N GLN A 366 -9.96 -29.62 18.26
CA GLN A 366 -11.37 -30.02 18.26
C GLN A 366 -12.22 -29.24 17.23
N ASP A 367 -11.65 -28.24 16.56
CA ASP A 367 -12.34 -27.54 15.49
C ASP A 367 -12.55 -28.49 14.30
N ALA A 368 -13.75 -28.44 13.71
CA ALA A 368 -14.11 -29.28 12.59
C ALA A 368 -13.33 -28.92 11.30
N ASP A 369 -13.01 -27.63 11.12
CA ASP A 369 -12.22 -27.14 9.98
C ASP A 369 -10.86 -26.64 10.45
N GLN A 370 -9.86 -27.48 10.31
CA GLN A 370 -8.47 -27.21 10.72
C GLN A 370 -7.77 -26.15 9.83
N LEU A 371 -8.35 -25.77 8.71
CA LEU A 371 -7.80 -24.76 7.81
C LEU A 371 -8.43 -23.37 8.02
N LEU A 372 -9.59 -23.30 8.65
CA LEU A 372 -10.31 -22.06 8.89
C LEU A 372 -9.81 -21.36 10.16
N ASN A 373 -8.64 -20.78 10.09
CA ASN A 373 -8.01 -19.98 11.14
C ASN A 373 -7.05 -18.95 10.53
N VAL A 374 -6.70 -17.92 11.29
CA VAL A 374 -5.90 -16.80 10.83
C VAL A 374 -4.57 -17.23 10.23
N ALA A 375 -3.80 -18.05 10.94
CA ALA A 375 -2.46 -18.48 10.48
C ALA A 375 -2.52 -19.32 9.20
N SER A 376 -3.47 -20.28 9.11
CA SER A 376 -3.64 -21.11 7.92
C SER A 376 -4.05 -20.27 6.70
N THR A 377 -4.97 -19.32 6.87
CA THR A 377 -5.40 -18.43 5.80
C THR A 377 -4.24 -17.55 5.30
N MET A 378 -3.50 -16.90 6.20
CA MET A 378 -2.36 -16.07 5.83
C MET A 378 -1.26 -16.88 5.12
N GLN A 379 -1.05 -18.14 5.58
CA GLN A 379 -0.11 -19.04 4.95
C GLN A 379 -0.61 -19.51 3.57
N GLU A 380 -1.90 -19.76 3.40
CA GLU A 380 -2.47 -20.15 2.12
C GLU A 380 -2.26 -19.05 1.08
N TYR A 381 -2.60 -17.79 1.40
CA TYR A 381 -2.33 -16.65 0.51
C TYR A 381 -0.86 -16.55 0.11
N SER A 382 0.05 -16.69 1.07
CA SER A 382 1.49 -16.53 0.81
C SER A 382 2.11 -17.74 0.11
N SER A 383 1.77 -18.97 0.50
CA SER A 383 2.46 -20.19 0.06
C SER A 383 1.80 -20.86 -1.15
N LYS A 384 0.45 -20.93 -1.17
CA LYS A 384 -0.31 -21.57 -2.25
C LYS A 384 -0.56 -20.61 -3.40
N TRP A 385 -0.89 -19.34 -3.08
CA TRP A 385 -1.28 -18.31 -4.03
C TRP A 385 -0.17 -17.30 -4.32
N HIS A 386 1.02 -17.50 -3.80
CA HIS A 386 2.23 -16.74 -4.06
C HIS A 386 2.10 -15.21 -3.83
N VAL A 387 1.19 -14.80 -2.93
CA VAL A 387 1.08 -13.39 -2.57
C VAL A 387 2.28 -13.00 -1.71
N PRO A 388 3.04 -11.97 -2.09
CA PRO A 388 4.17 -11.51 -1.28
C PRO A 388 3.72 -11.15 0.13
N LYS A 389 4.40 -11.69 1.16
CA LYS A 389 4.05 -11.44 2.57
C LYS A 389 3.98 -9.95 2.91
N SER A 390 4.82 -9.12 2.28
CA SER A 390 4.81 -7.66 2.44
C SER A 390 3.52 -6.98 1.97
N LYS A 391 2.70 -7.65 1.15
CA LYS A 391 1.40 -7.16 0.68
C LYS A 391 0.22 -7.70 1.48
N LEU A 392 0.43 -8.69 2.35
CA LEU A 392 -0.62 -9.31 3.15
C LEU A 392 -0.84 -8.53 4.45
N MET A 393 -2.05 -8.01 4.63
CA MET A 393 -2.51 -7.37 5.86
C MET A 393 -3.42 -8.35 6.60
N MET A 394 -3.11 -8.62 7.85
CA MET A 394 -3.90 -9.54 8.68
C MET A 394 -5.04 -8.81 9.38
N GLY A 395 -6.25 -9.32 9.28
CA GLY A 395 -7.42 -8.77 9.95
C GLY A 395 -7.35 -8.92 11.47
N ILE A 396 -7.65 -7.85 12.18
CA ILE A 396 -7.76 -7.79 13.64
C ILE A 396 -9.12 -7.18 13.99
N PRO A 397 -10.02 -7.94 14.65
CA PRO A 397 -11.31 -7.42 15.02
C PRO A 397 -11.25 -6.67 16.35
N PHE A 398 -11.83 -5.48 16.41
CA PHE A 398 -12.07 -4.75 17.65
C PHE A 398 -13.48 -4.98 18.19
N TYR A 399 -14.03 -6.15 17.92
CA TYR A 399 -15.34 -6.61 18.32
C TYR A 399 -15.35 -8.11 18.56
N GLY A 400 -16.43 -8.60 19.13
CA GLY A 400 -16.67 -10.02 19.31
C GLY A 400 -18.08 -10.44 18.88
N ARG A 401 -18.33 -11.74 18.87
CA ARG A 401 -19.59 -12.37 18.54
C ARG A 401 -20.08 -13.26 19.67
N GLY A 402 -21.35 -13.69 19.64
CA GLY A 402 -21.88 -14.45 20.75
C GLY A 402 -23.04 -15.38 20.43
N TRP A 403 -23.15 -16.43 21.24
CA TRP A 403 -24.25 -17.39 21.24
C TRP A 403 -24.91 -17.44 22.63
N GLY A 404 -26.19 -17.71 22.66
CA GLY A 404 -26.91 -18.08 23.86
C GLY A 404 -27.26 -19.56 23.87
N SER A 405 -27.89 -20.00 24.97
CA SER A 405 -28.27 -21.41 25.21
C SER A 405 -27.10 -22.39 25.11
N VAL A 406 -25.90 -21.94 25.46
CA VAL A 406 -24.67 -22.75 25.41
C VAL A 406 -24.48 -23.48 26.74
N ALA A 407 -24.62 -24.81 26.73
CA ALA A 407 -24.38 -25.61 27.93
C ALA A 407 -22.90 -25.57 28.35
N PRO A 408 -22.59 -25.68 29.66
CA PRO A 408 -21.20 -25.67 30.15
C PRO A 408 -20.46 -27.01 29.89
N THR A 409 -20.69 -27.60 28.73
CA THR A 409 -20.03 -28.84 28.31
C THR A 409 -18.58 -28.55 27.97
N GLU A 410 -17.67 -29.33 28.52
CA GLU A 410 -16.23 -29.25 28.22
C GLU A 410 -15.87 -30.24 27.10
N ILE A 411 -16.08 -29.88 25.84
CA ILE A 411 -15.56 -30.60 24.68
C ILE A 411 -14.03 -30.47 24.66
N VAL A 412 -13.53 -29.29 24.94
CA VAL A 412 -12.14 -29.06 25.28
C VAL A 412 -12.02 -28.95 26.79
N LYS A 413 -11.19 -29.77 27.38
CA LYS A 413 -11.03 -29.84 28.84
C LYS A 413 -10.64 -28.49 29.44
N GLY A 414 -11.44 -28.03 30.40
CA GLY A 414 -11.24 -26.76 31.09
C GLY A 414 -11.76 -25.52 30.31
N LEU A 415 -12.40 -25.73 29.16
CA LEU A 415 -12.98 -24.68 28.32
C LEU A 415 -14.49 -24.93 28.13
N PRO A 416 -15.35 -24.58 29.12
CA PRO A 416 -16.77 -24.83 29.05
C PRO A 416 -17.42 -24.05 27.91
N GLY A 417 -18.31 -24.70 27.17
CA GLY A 417 -19.07 -24.10 26.09
C GLY A 417 -18.35 -23.96 24.77
N LEU A 418 -17.02 -24.15 24.70
CA LEU A 418 -16.28 -24.12 23.44
C LEU A 418 -16.59 -25.36 22.60
N PHE A 419 -16.92 -25.16 21.31
CA PHE A 419 -17.41 -26.17 20.35
C PHE A 419 -18.71 -26.88 20.78
N ALA A 420 -19.44 -26.33 21.74
CA ALA A 420 -20.76 -26.79 22.13
C ALA A 420 -21.87 -26.22 21.21
N SER A 421 -23.04 -26.84 21.23
CA SER A 421 -24.20 -26.29 20.56
C SER A 421 -24.61 -24.95 21.18
N GLY A 422 -24.90 -23.97 20.33
CA GLY A 422 -25.36 -22.65 20.70
C GLY A 422 -26.49 -22.18 19.79
N SER A 423 -27.08 -21.04 20.11
CA SER A 423 -28.18 -20.43 19.36
C SER A 423 -27.98 -18.93 19.20
N ALA A 424 -28.45 -18.37 18.10
CA ALA A 424 -28.48 -16.93 17.83
C ALA A 424 -29.59 -16.27 18.69
N THR A 425 -29.33 -16.05 19.97
CA THR A 425 -30.28 -15.49 20.95
C THR A 425 -29.68 -14.38 21.80
N VAL A 426 -28.42 -14.00 21.57
CA VAL A 426 -27.77 -12.88 22.24
C VAL A 426 -27.83 -11.67 21.31
N HIS A 427 -28.46 -10.60 21.78
CA HIS A 427 -28.46 -9.32 21.08
C HIS A 427 -27.22 -8.52 21.52
N GLY A 428 -26.30 -8.25 20.58
CA GLY A 428 -25.12 -7.41 20.81
C GLY A 428 -25.45 -5.92 20.65
N ALA A 429 -24.57 -5.06 21.13
CA ALA A 429 -24.74 -3.61 21.01
C ALA A 429 -24.63 -3.12 19.54
N TRP A 430 -24.01 -3.90 18.68
CA TRP A 430 -23.85 -3.61 17.25
C TRP A 430 -24.78 -4.43 16.36
N ASP A 431 -25.67 -5.23 16.95
CA ASP A 431 -26.71 -5.93 16.21
C ASP A 431 -27.85 -4.97 15.86
N ASP A 432 -28.42 -5.08 14.65
CA ASP A 432 -29.65 -4.45 14.28
C ASP A 432 -30.82 -5.01 15.11
N GLU A 433 -31.96 -4.30 15.18
CA GLU A 433 -33.11 -4.63 16.06
C GLU A 433 -33.56 -6.10 15.98
N ASP A 434 -33.49 -6.71 14.79
CA ASP A 434 -33.88 -8.09 14.53
C ASP A 434 -32.72 -9.09 14.50
N GLN A 435 -31.48 -8.66 14.76
CA GLN A 435 -30.31 -9.49 14.77
C GLN A 435 -29.94 -9.96 16.17
N TYR A 436 -29.43 -11.18 16.27
CA TYR A 436 -29.00 -11.81 17.51
C TYR A 436 -27.65 -12.55 17.28
N THR A 437 -26.68 -11.82 16.81
CA THR A 437 -25.34 -12.35 16.53
C THR A 437 -24.37 -12.15 17.69
N GLY A 438 -24.83 -11.45 18.74
CA GLY A 438 -24.00 -11.13 19.91
C GLY A 438 -22.82 -10.21 19.58
N THR A 439 -22.92 -9.43 18.48
CA THR A 439 -21.85 -8.55 18.05
C THR A 439 -21.72 -7.37 19.01
N ASN A 440 -20.59 -7.33 19.73
CA ASN A 440 -20.30 -6.29 20.71
C ASN A 440 -18.91 -5.70 20.44
N PRO A 441 -18.75 -4.36 20.56
CA PRO A 441 -17.45 -3.72 20.52
C PRO A 441 -16.56 -4.14 21.69
N TYR A 442 -15.25 -4.08 21.49
CA TYR A 442 -14.30 -4.46 22.53
C TYR A 442 -14.47 -3.65 23.82
N TYR A 443 -14.77 -2.35 23.75
CA TYR A 443 -14.97 -1.54 24.97
C TYR A 443 -16.09 -2.07 25.90
N LEU A 444 -17.14 -2.72 25.35
CA LEU A 444 -18.17 -3.39 26.16
C LEU A 444 -17.70 -4.78 26.63
N LEU A 445 -17.05 -5.55 25.77
CA LEU A 445 -16.52 -6.87 26.12
C LEU A 445 -15.47 -6.77 27.25
N LYS A 446 -14.67 -5.72 27.26
CA LYS A 446 -13.78 -5.39 28.39
C LYS A 446 -14.56 -5.15 29.70
N GLN A 447 -15.71 -4.47 29.63
CA GLN A 447 -16.55 -4.29 30.82
C GLN A 447 -17.14 -5.64 31.29
N TYR A 448 -17.61 -6.47 30.35
CA TYR A 448 -18.12 -7.81 30.68
C TYR A 448 -17.03 -8.70 31.29
N SER A 449 -15.81 -8.67 30.76
CA SER A 449 -14.68 -9.43 31.31
C SER A 449 -14.32 -9.04 32.76
N SER A 450 -14.67 -7.83 33.15
CA SER A 450 -14.43 -7.29 34.51
C SER A 450 -15.64 -7.51 35.45
N SER A 451 -16.77 -8.00 34.92
CA SER A 451 -17.99 -8.25 35.70
C SER A 451 -17.94 -9.61 36.41
N ALA A 452 -18.73 -9.75 37.50
CA ALA A 452 -18.85 -11.02 38.20
C ALA A 452 -19.74 -12.06 37.45
N ASP A 453 -20.39 -11.64 36.38
CA ASP A 453 -21.33 -12.51 35.63
C ASP A 453 -20.65 -13.35 34.58
N TYR A 454 -19.51 -12.85 34.04
CA TYR A 454 -18.73 -13.54 33.03
C TYR A 454 -17.38 -14.03 33.58
N THR A 455 -16.96 -15.18 33.10
CA THR A 455 -15.59 -15.69 33.34
C THR A 455 -14.82 -15.68 32.02
N ARG A 456 -13.64 -15.08 32.03
CA ARG A 456 -12.70 -15.13 30.91
C ARG A 456 -12.00 -16.48 30.88
N TYR A 457 -12.08 -17.15 29.76
CA TYR A 457 -11.30 -18.35 29.45
C TYR A 457 -10.29 -18.04 28.35
N TRP A 458 -9.19 -18.74 28.37
CA TRP A 458 -8.14 -18.64 27.35
C TRP A 458 -7.96 -19.99 26.65
N ASP A 459 -8.09 -20.02 25.33
CA ASP A 459 -7.76 -21.22 24.54
C ASP A 459 -6.27 -21.21 24.20
N PRO A 460 -5.46 -22.10 24.81
CA PRO A 460 -4.01 -22.11 24.57
C PRO A 460 -3.63 -22.65 23.18
N GLU A 461 -4.52 -23.40 22.48
CA GLU A 461 -4.28 -23.84 21.11
C GLU A 461 -4.56 -22.71 20.13
N SER A 462 -5.71 -22.05 20.24
CA SER A 462 -6.10 -20.98 19.33
C SER A 462 -5.49 -19.60 19.68
N GLN A 463 -4.90 -19.46 20.88
CA GLN A 463 -4.27 -18.23 21.36
C GLN A 463 -5.24 -17.02 21.40
N VAL A 464 -6.49 -17.26 21.76
CA VAL A 464 -7.53 -16.24 21.90
C VAL A 464 -8.42 -16.50 23.11
N PRO A 465 -9.04 -15.45 23.69
CA PRO A 465 -9.97 -15.56 24.80
C PRO A 465 -11.41 -15.75 24.34
N TYR A 466 -12.27 -16.11 25.29
CA TYR A 466 -13.72 -15.94 25.24
C TYR A 466 -14.28 -15.69 26.64
N LEU A 467 -15.48 -15.15 26.70
CA LEU A 467 -16.23 -14.94 27.92
C LEU A 467 -17.38 -15.94 27.99
N TYR A 468 -17.59 -16.53 29.15
CA TYR A 468 -18.70 -17.45 29.37
C TYR A 468 -19.49 -17.05 30.63
N ASN A 469 -20.81 -16.90 30.47
CA ASN A 469 -21.75 -16.66 31.57
C ASN A 469 -22.51 -17.98 31.87
N ALA A 470 -22.15 -18.62 32.97
CA ALA A 470 -22.78 -19.90 33.35
C ALA A 470 -24.23 -19.78 33.77
N LYS A 471 -24.73 -18.60 34.14
CA LYS A 471 -26.13 -18.38 34.55
C LYS A 471 -27.04 -18.20 33.35
N THR A 472 -26.63 -17.37 32.39
CA THR A 472 -27.42 -17.09 31.18
C THR A 472 -27.08 -18.03 30.05
N GLN A 473 -26.02 -18.82 30.18
CA GLN A 473 -25.46 -19.72 29.14
C GLN A 473 -25.08 -18.98 27.87
N GLU A 474 -24.45 -17.82 28.03
CA GLU A 474 -23.92 -17.00 26.95
C GLU A 474 -22.44 -17.25 26.76
N PHE A 475 -22.04 -17.43 25.51
CA PHE A 475 -20.66 -17.59 25.07
C PHE A 475 -20.30 -16.41 24.15
N LEU A 476 -19.32 -15.57 24.53
CA LEU A 476 -18.88 -14.42 23.75
C LEU A 476 -17.41 -14.61 23.35
N THR A 477 -17.16 -14.75 22.07
CA THR A 477 -15.81 -14.84 21.52
C THR A 477 -15.31 -13.45 21.13
N TYR A 478 -14.05 -13.14 21.38
CA TYR A 478 -13.47 -11.82 21.11
C TYR A 478 -11.95 -11.86 21.11
N ASP A 479 -11.34 -10.72 20.81
CA ASP A 479 -9.92 -10.47 21.01
C ASP A 479 -9.72 -9.47 22.15
N ASP A 480 -8.62 -9.63 22.88
CA ASP A 480 -8.22 -8.74 23.96
C ASP A 480 -6.71 -8.40 23.84
N PRO A 481 -6.15 -7.54 24.71
CA PRO A 481 -4.74 -7.17 24.63
C PRO A 481 -3.78 -8.35 24.54
N GLU A 482 -4.07 -9.47 25.24
CA GLU A 482 -3.20 -10.66 25.20
C GLU A 482 -3.22 -11.33 23.82
N SER A 483 -4.39 -11.55 23.23
CA SER A 483 -4.50 -12.18 21.91
C SER A 483 -3.98 -11.25 20.79
N ILE A 484 -4.23 -9.94 20.89
CA ILE A 484 -3.72 -8.97 19.91
C ILE A 484 -2.20 -8.89 19.94
N GLN A 485 -1.57 -8.90 21.14
CA GLN A 485 -0.10 -9.01 21.25
C GLN A 485 0.44 -10.26 20.54
N LYS A 486 -0.25 -11.42 20.67
CA LYS A 486 0.13 -12.64 19.95
C LYS A 486 0.02 -12.48 18.44
N LYS A 487 -1.05 -11.85 17.96
CA LYS A 487 -1.29 -11.58 16.54
C LYS A 487 -0.26 -10.60 15.96
N VAL A 488 0.05 -9.52 16.66
CA VAL A 488 1.10 -8.57 16.26
C VAL A 488 2.47 -9.24 16.22
N ALA A 489 2.80 -10.04 17.25
CA ALA A 489 4.03 -10.82 17.25
C ALA A 489 4.09 -11.80 16.06
N TYR A 490 2.98 -12.44 15.71
CA TYR A 490 2.88 -13.33 14.55
C TYR A 490 3.09 -12.58 13.23
N ILE A 491 2.45 -11.42 13.03
CA ILE A 491 2.65 -10.54 11.86
C ILE A 491 4.14 -10.21 11.70
N ASN A 492 4.78 -9.78 12.80
CA ASN A 492 6.18 -9.38 12.79
C ASN A 492 7.13 -10.55 12.53
N GLN A 493 6.89 -11.71 13.17
CA GLN A 493 7.68 -12.93 12.98
C GLN A 493 7.58 -13.50 11.57
N GLN A 494 6.40 -13.48 10.98
CA GLN A 494 6.17 -14.00 9.63
C GLN A 494 6.57 -13.01 8.53
N GLY A 495 6.80 -11.73 8.86
CA GLY A 495 7.14 -10.69 7.89
C GLY A 495 5.96 -10.25 7.04
N TYR A 496 4.73 -10.37 7.54
CA TYR A 496 3.55 -9.82 6.86
C TYR A 496 3.58 -8.29 6.81
N GLY A 497 2.95 -7.71 5.81
CA GLY A 497 2.99 -6.27 5.55
C GLY A 497 2.35 -5.41 6.64
N GLY A 498 1.43 -5.97 7.41
CA GLY A 498 0.76 -5.24 8.48
C GLY A 498 -0.57 -5.83 8.90
N ALA A 499 -1.44 -4.98 9.36
CA ALA A 499 -2.78 -5.33 9.81
C ALA A 499 -3.86 -4.43 9.21
N ILE A 500 -5.09 -4.95 9.12
CA ILE A 500 -6.32 -4.18 9.03
C ILE A 500 -7.10 -4.30 10.34
N ILE A 501 -7.78 -3.25 10.74
CA ILE A 501 -8.60 -3.20 11.94
C ILE A 501 -10.06 -3.02 11.53
N TRP A 502 -10.92 -3.96 11.84
CA TRP A 502 -12.36 -3.84 11.75
C TRP A 502 -13.00 -3.82 13.13
N ASP A 503 -13.60 -2.72 13.59
CA ASP A 503 -13.41 -1.37 13.09
C ASP A 503 -12.88 -0.50 14.24
N ILE A 504 -12.28 0.62 13.92
CA ILE A 504 -11.59 1.46 14.90
C ILE A 504 -12.52 2.06 15.97
N SER A 505 -13.84 2.05 15.76
CA SER A 505 -14.82 2.53 16.77
C SER A 505 -15.03 1.55 17.92
N GLY A 506 -14.55 0.30 17.78
CA GLY A 506 -14.72 -0.75 18.78
C GLY A 506 -13.73 -0.70 19.94
N ASP A 507 -12.66 0.10 19.84
CA ASP A 507 -11.67 0.22 20.90
C ASP A 507 -12.16 1.03 22.09
N THR A 508 -11.41 1.00 23.19
CA THR A 508 -11.66 1.87 24.34
C THR A 508 -11.36 3.33 24.01
N PRO A 509 -11.91 4.30 24.78
CA PRO A 509 -11.56 5.72 24.61
C PRO A 509 -10.09 6.03 24.79
N GLU A 510 -9.35 5.15 25.46
CA GLU A 510 -7.90 5.24 25.66
C GLU A 510 -7.09 4.56 24.53
N HIS A 511 -7.76 4.03 23.52
CA HIS A 511 -7.15 3.36 22.36
C HIS A 511 -6.24 2.17 22.71
N GLU A 512 -6.67 1.35 23.68
CA GLU A 512 -5.84 0.27 24.26
C GLU A 512 -5.42 -0.80 23.24
N LEU A 513 -6.31 -1.18 22.33
CA LEU A 513 -5.98 -2.18 21.30
C LEU A 513 -5.16 -1.57 20.17
N GLY A 514 -5.48 -0.34 19.77
CA GLY A 514 -4.74 0.42 18.77
C GLY A 514 -3.27 0.61 19.15
N GLU A 515 -2.99 0.94 20.44
CA GLU A 515 -1.62 1.08 20.98
C GLU A 515 -0.78 -0.20 20.84
N ILE A 516 -1.43 -1.38 20.84
CA ILE A 516 -0.73 -2.64 20.64
C ILE A 516 -0.50 -2.91 19.15
N VAL A 517 -1.49 -2.58 18.30
CA VAL A 517 -1.39 -2.83 16.87
C VAL A 517 -0.38 -1.89 16.19
N ASP A 518 -0.20 -0.67 16.68
CA ASP A 518 0.74 0.30 16.12
C ASP A 518 2.22 -0.10 16.30
N ASP A 519 2.54 -1.00 17.23
CA ASP A 519 3.86 -1.65 17.33
C ASP A 519 4.33 -2.24 15.98
N ILE A 520 3.40 -2.56 15.07
CA ILE A 520 3.73 -3.01 13.70
C ILE A 520 4.50 -1.95 12.92
N MET A 521 4.18 -0.67 13.11
CA MET A 521 4.84 0.44 12.41
C MET A 521 6.24 0.71 12.96
N GLU A 522 6.45 0.47 14.26
CA GLU A 522 7.71 0.72 14.95
C GLU A 522 8.76 -0.37 14.67
N VAL A 523 8.33 -1.58 14.29
CA VAL A 523 9.24 -2.62 13.83
C VAL A 523 9.64 -2.30 12.39
N PRO A 524 10.80 -1.69 12.14
CA PRO A 524 11.25 -1.47 10.77
C PRO A 524 11.26 -2.83 10.07
N LEU A 525 10.88 -2.86 8.79
CA LEU A 525 11.25 -3.95 7.91
C LEU A 525 12.67 -4.31 8.27
N SER A 526 12.89 -5.50 8.81
CA SER A 526 14.13 -5.89 9.46
C SER A 526 15.30 -5.35 8.62
N GLU A 527 16.40 -4.95 9.26
CA GLU A 527 17.65 -4.62 8.52
C GLU A 527 17.91 -5.63 7.41
N CYS A 528 17.48 -6.86 7.63
CA CYS A 528 17.49 -7.95 6.67
C CYS A 528 16.73 -7.61 5.38
N ARG A 529 15.51 -7.09 5.48
CA ARG A 529 14.68 -6.77 4.30
C ARG A 529 15.19 -5.52 3.59
N ALA A 530 15.62 -4.52 4.34
CA ALA A 530 16.17 -3.28 3.78
C ALA A 530 17.46 -3.50 2.98
N ASN A 531 18.20 -4.57 3.30
CA ASN A 531 19.44 -4.93 2.61
C ASN A 531 19.23 -5.92 1.44
N LEU A 532 18.03 -6.45 1.25
CA LEU A 532 17.70 -7.38 0.16
C LEU A 532 17.11 -6.60 -1.01
N SER A 533 17.75 -6.66 -2.16
CA SER A 533 17.26 -6.03 -3.39
C SER A 533 16.64 -7.01 -4.38
N ASP A 534 16.94 -8.32 -4.26
CA ASP A 534 16.47 -9.31 -5.22
C ASP A 534 16.55 -10.74 -4.67
N PHE A 535 15.58 -11.58 -5.05
CA PHE A 535 15.56 -13.02 -4.77
C PHE A 535 14.75 -13.76 -5.85
N GLY A 536 15.29 -14.86 -6.38
CA GLY A 536 14.58 -15.64 -7.40
C GLY A 536 15.36 -16.85 -7.90
N ILE A 537 14.82 -17.45 -8.97
CA ILE A 537 15.47 -18.53 -9.71
C ILE A 537 15.86 -18.00 -11.08
N TYR A 538 17.15 -18.10 -11.41
CA TYR A 538 17.73 -17.56 -12.62
C TYR A 538 18.44 -18.63 -13.44
N LEU A 539 18.37 -18.56 -14.76
CA LEU A 539 19.17 -19.46 -15.60
C LEU A 539 20.61 -18.94 -15.75
N ARG A 540 21.55 -19.75 -15.32
CA ARG A 540 22.99 -19.56 -15.58
C ARG A 540 23.52 -20.71 -16.41
N ASP A 541 23.96 -20.43 -17.63
CA ASP A 541 24.43 -21.48 -18.56
C ASP A 541 23.41 -22.61 -18.78
N GLY A 542 22.11 -22.26 -18.87
CA GLY A 542 21.03 -23.24 -19.03
C GLY A 542 20.71 -24.04 -17.75
N THR A 543 21.33 -23.71 -16.62
CA THR A 543 21.08 -24.36 -15.32
C THR A 543 20.29 -23.41 -14.42
N PRO A 544 19.13 -23.81 -13.89
CA PRO A 544 18.41 -23.02 -12.89
C PRO A 544 19.26 -22.86 -11.62
N MET A 545 19.44 -21.62 -11.19
CA MET A 545 20.17 -21.24 -9.99
C MET A 545 19.25 -20.45 -9.08
N THR A 546 19.23 -20.76 -7.79
CA THR A 546 18.64 -19.88 -6.80
C THR A 546 19.60 -18.76 -6.46
N GLU A 547 19.14 -17.52 -6.52
CA GLU A 547 19.94 -16.34 -6.31
C GLU A 547 19.27 -15.33 -5.40
N PHE A 548 20.07 -14.57 -4.67
CA PHE A 548 19.63 -13.33 -4.03
C PHE A 548 20.72 -12.28 -4.11
N THR A 549 20.31 -11.02 -4.10
CA THR A 549 21.21 -9.86 -4.10
C THR A 549 20.96 -9.02 -2.84
N ILE A 550 22.04 -8.78 -2.10
CA ILE A 550 22.04 -7.99 -0.88
C ILE A 550 23.09 -6.89 -0.93
N THR A 551 22.98 -5.91 -0.04
CA THR A 551 24.05 -4.89 0.08
C THR A 551 25.35 -5.55 0.51
N LYS A 552 26.48 -4.99 0.06
CA LYS A 552 27.82 -5.45 0.44
C LYS A 552 28.03 -5.35 1.96
N ALA A 553 27.47 -4.31 2.60
CA ALA A 553 27.52 -4.16 4.04
C ALA A 553 26.84 -5.32 4.77
N ALA A 554 25.66 -5.77 4.30
CA ALA A 554 24.96 -6.93 4.86
C ALA A 554 25.70 -8.25 4.63
N HIS A 555 26.33 -8.41 3.47
CA HIS A 555 27.18 -9.57 3.17
C HIS A 555 28.38 -9.70 4.12
N GLU A 556 28.99 -8.58 4.48
CA GLU A 556 30.17 -8.50 5.36
C GLU A 556 29.80 -8.42 6.86
N ALA A 557 28.53 -8.20 7.20
CA ALA A 557 28.08 -8.04 8.57
C ALA A 557 28.36 -9.28 9.46
N LYS A 558 28.73 -9.02 10.72
CA LYS A 558 29.04 -10.09 11.69
C LYS A 558 27.81 -10.62 12.42
N ASN A 559 26.77 -9.84 12.51
CA ASN A 559 25.55 -10.13 13.24
C ASN A 559 24.39 -10.53 12.31
N MET A 560 24.65 -10.70 11.01
CA MET A 560 23.62 -10.98 10.01
C MET A 560 24.05 -12.10 9.07
N ASN A 561 23.12 -12.95 8.66
CA ASN A 561 23.32 -13.91 7.57
C ASN A 561 22.02 -14.14 6.79
N TYR A 562 22.17 -14.42 5.50
CA TYR A 562 21.08 -14.78 4.61
C TYR A 562 21.23 -16.25 4.21
N SER A 563 20.18 -17.04 4.44
CA SER A 563 20.20 -18.49 4.25
C SER A 563 19.08 -18.93 3.31
N VAL A 564 19.40 -19.80 2.37
CA VAL A 564 18.47 -20.41 1.42
C VAL A 564 18.09 -21.80 1.89
N TYR A 565 16.81 -22.12 1.76
CA TYR A 565 16.24 -23.44 2.07
C TYR A 565 15.49 -23.97 0.85
N GLN A 566 15.46 -25.28 0.68
CA GLN A 566 14.65 -25.99 -0.30
C GLN A 566 13.77 -26.98 0.44
N ASN A 567 12.45 -26.82 0.36
CA ASN A 567 11.46 -27.64 1.08
C ASN A 567 11.78 -27.74 2.60
N GLY A 568 12.08 -26.58 3.22
CA GLY A 568 12.45 -26.47 4.64
C GLY A 568 13.85 -26.99 5.00
N LYS A 569 14.62 -27.55 4.04
CA LYS A 569 15.98 -28.01 4.29
C LYS A 569 17.00 -26.94 3.91
N TYR A 570 17.89 -26.59 4.85
CA TYR A 570 19.00 -25.68 4.62
C TYR A 570 19.86 -26.10 3.42
N TYR A 571 20.20 -25.15 2.56
CA TYR A 571 20.97 -25.36 1.36
C TYR A 571 22.29 -24.57 1.30
N GLY A 572 22.26 -23.29 1.66
CA GLY A 572 23.45 -22.43 1.66
C GLY A 572 23.20 -21.06 2.25
N LYS A 573 24.26 -20.29 2.51
CA LYS A 573 24.15 -18.95 3.10
C LYS A 573 25.22 -17.97 2.67
N SER A 574 24.92 -16.68 2.83
CA SER A 574 25.84 -15.55 2.81
C SER A 574 26.09 -15.07 4.23
N GLN A 575 27.35 -15.06 4.68
CA GLN A 575 27.74 -14.60 6.02
C GLN A 575 29.21 -14.21 6.08
N TYR A 576 29.56 -13.17 6.84
CA TYR A 576 30.96 -12.75 7.08
C TYR A 576 31.79 -12.53 5.80
N GLY A 577 31.19 -11.94 4.76
CA GLY A 577 31.86 -11.71 3.47
C GLY A 577 32.07 -12.99 2.66
N THR A 578 31.49 -14.12 3.04
CA THR A 578 31.65 -15.44 2.41
C THR A 578 30.30 -16.01 1.97
N ILE A 579 30.24 -16.60 0.78
CA ILE A 579 29.15 -17.46 0.34
C ILE A 579 29.56 -18.91 0.64
N TYR A 580 28.75 -19.59 1.44
CA TYR A 580 29.00 -20.95 1.90
C TYR A 580 28.32 -22.00 1.01
N ASP A 581 28.68 -23.26 1.21
CA ASP A 581 28.04 -24.44 0.63
C ASP A 581 28.01 -24.44 -0.89
N TRP A 582 29.18 -24.21 -1.49
CA TRP A 582 29.40 -24.20 -2.95
C TRP A 582 28.65 -23.11 -3.71
N GLY A 583 28.14 -22.10 -3.01
CA GLY A 583 27.53 -20.93 -3.63
C GLY A 583 28.58 -20.08 -4.36
N LYS A 584 28.15 -19.46 -5.44
CA LYS A 584 28.95 -18.49 -6.21
C LYS A 584 28.69 -17.07 -5.70
N LYS A 585 29.70 -16.21 -5.77
CA LYS A 585 29.65 -14.81 -5.37
C LYS A 585 29.96 -13.90 -6.57
N GLU A 586 29.10 -12.91 -6.77
CA GLU A 586 29.33 -11.80 -7.69
C GLU A 586 29.21 -10.49 -6.91
N ILE A 587 30.20 -9.59 -7.07
CA ILE A 587 30.20 -8.29 -6.39
C ILE A 587 30.03 -7.20 -7.45
N ASN A 588 29.04 -6.34 -7.25
CA ASN A 588 28.89 -5.10 -7.98
C ASN A 588 29.40 -3.94 -7.12
N GLU A 589 30.63 -3.50 -7.34
CA GLU A 589 31.27 -2.43 -6.57
C GLU A 589 30.61 -1.06 -6.81
N GLU A 590 30.01 -0.82 -7.99
CA GLU A 590 29.35 0.45 -8.34
C GLU A 590 28.03 0.62 -7.56
N GLU A 591 27.26 -0.45 -7.43
CA GLU A 591 26.00 -0.46 -6.70
C GLU A 591 26.16 -0.84 -5.22
N GLY A 592 27.34 -1.26 -4.81
CA GLY A 592 27.60 -1.72 -3.44
C GLY A 592 26.83 -3.00 -3.09
N THR A 593 26.60 -3.91 -4.05
CA THR A 593 25.81 -5.13 -3.86
C THR A 593 26.60 -6.41 -4.05
N VAL A 594 26.10 -7.49 -3.49
CA VAL A 594 26.62 -8.84 -3.64
C VAL A 594 25.50 -9.79 -4.01
N THR A 595 25.65 -10.48 -5.14
CA THR A 595 24.76 -11.57 -5.54
C THR A 595 25.35 -12.91 -5.14
N ALA A 596 24.57 -13.69 -4.43
CA ALA A 596 24.87 -15.06 -4.06
C ALA A 596 23.99 -16.02 -4.87
N SER A 597 24.57 -17.10 -5.43
CA SER A 597 23.83 -18.06 -6.26
C SER A 597 24.23 -19.50 -5.99
N TRP A 598 23.26 -20.42 -6.03
CA TRP A 598 23.43 -21.85 -5.83
C TRP A 598 22.74 -22.64 -6.94
N GLY A 599 23.49 -23.60 -7.56
CA GLY A 599 22.95 -24.58 -8.49
C GLY A 599 22.37 -25.77 -7.71
N MET A 600 21.11 -25.66 -7.32
CA MET A 600 20.42 -26.77 -6.65
C MET A 600 19.55 -27.56 -7.64
N PRO A 601 19.37 -28.87 -7.46
CA PRO A 601 18.47 -29.64 -8.32
C PRO A 601 17.04 -29.26 -8.01
N LEU A 602 16.45 -28.38 -8.85
CA LEU A 602 15.09 -27.88 -8.73
C LEU A 602 14.12 -28.76 -9.51
N LYS A 603 12.93 -28.97 -8.93
CA LYS A 603 11.79 -29.65 -9.55
C LYS A 603 10.55 -28.78 -9.42
N VAL A 604 9.63 -28.88 -10.36
CA VAL A 604 8.31 -28.25 -10.25
C VAL A 604 7.64 -28.70 -8.94
N GLY A 605 7.15 -27.73 -8.17
CA GLY A 605 6.57 -27.91 -6.86
C GLY A 605 7.54 -27.75 -5.69
N ASP A 606 8.86 -27.62 -5.91
CA ASP A 606 9.78 -27.30 -4.82
C ASP A 606 9.51 -25.90 -4.28
N LEU A 607 9.55 -25.74 -2.96
CA LEU A 607 9.50 -24.46 -2.27
C LEU A 607 10.92 -24.01 -1.95
N ILE A 608 11.32 -22.84 -2.46
CA ILE A 608 12.60 -22.21 -2.16
C ILE A 608 12.33 -21.02 -1.25
N GLU A 609 13.02 -20.99 -0.13
CA GLU A 609 12.83 -19.98 0.91
C GLU A 609 14.13 -19.22 1.17
N LEU A 610 14.05 -17.92 1.34
CA LEU A 610 15.13 -17.07 1.80
C LEU A 610 14.80 -16.56 3.19
N SER A 611 15.68 -16.82 4.13
CA SER A 611 15.59 -16.28 5.49
C SER A 611 16.85 -15.53 5.87
N CYS A 612 16.70 -14.51 6.70
CA CYS A 612 17.82 -13.80 7.31
C CYS A 612 17.82 -14.01 8.82
N TYR A 613 18.99 -14.18 9.39
CA TYR A 613 19.20 -14.19 10.82
C TYR A 613 19.97 -12.94 11.20
N SER A 614 19.40 -12.10 12.07
CA SER A 614 20.03 -10.85 12.54
C SER A 614 19.81 -10.69 14.04
N ASN A 615 20.88 -10.35 14.77
CA ASN A 615 20.84 -10.08 16.20
C ASN A 615 20.11 -11.15 17.06
N GLY A 616 20.19 -12.40 16.68
CA GLY A 616 19.55 -13.52 17.41
C GLY A 616 18.13 -13.86 16.94
N VAL A 617 17.59 -13.16 15.97
CA VAL A 617 16.23 -13.36 15.43
C VAL A 617 16.28 -13.85 13.99
N LEU A 618 15.47 -14.86 13.67
CA LEU A 618 15.28 -15.36 12.31
C LEU A 618 14.10 -14.64 11.64
N TYR A 619 14.36 -14.06 10.48
CA TYR A 619 13.37 -13.36 9.66
C TYR A 619 13.17 -14.13 8.36
N PRO A 620 12.01 -14.76 8.11
CA PRO A 620 11.63 -15.20 6.77
C PRO A 620 11.50 -13.98 5.87
N LEU A 621 12.12 -13.99 4.68
CA LEU A 621 12.12 -12.83 3.79
C LEU A 621 11.27 -13.04 2.54
N GLU A 622 11.59 -14.11 1.79
CA GLU A 622 10.96 -14.39 0.51
C GLU A 622 10.83 -15.90 0.31
N GLN A 623 9.89 -16.28 -0.54
CA GLN A 623 9.74 -17.66 -0.98
C GLN A 623 9.32 -17.73 -2.44
N VAL A 624 9.76 -18.76 -3.16
CA VAL A 624 9.41 -19.03 -4.55
C VAL A 624 9.05 -20.49 -4.69
N THR A 625 7.86 -20.78 -5.19
CA THR A 625 7.51 -22.15 -5.63
C THR A 625 8.02 -22.33 -7.06
N VAL A 626 8.77 -23.41 -7.27
CA VAL A 626 9.32 -23.73 -8.57
C VAL A 626 8.23 -24.19 -9.53
N THR A 627 8.08 -23.48 -10.65
CA THR A 627 7.15 -23.80 -11.74
C THR A 627 7.92 -24.20 -13.01
N GLU A 628 7.24 -24.73 -14.02
CA GLU A 628 7.87 -24.95 -15.34
C GLU A 628 8.38 -23.65 -15.95
N GLU A 629 7.64 -22.55 -15.75
CA GLU A 629 8.00 -21.21 -16.22
C GLU A 629 9.27 -20.71 -15.50
N THR A 630 9.36 -20.89 -14.19
CA THR A 630 10.55 -20.55 -13.40
C THR A 630 11.78 -21.35 -13.87
N LEU A 631 11.62 -22.65 -14.11
CA LEU A 631 12.69 -23.49 -14.63
C LEU A 631 13.10 -23.14 -16.07
N ALA A 632 12.17 -22.63 -16.86
CA ALA A 632 12.44 -22.17 -18.22
C ALA A 632 13.08 -20.76 -18.27
N GLY A 633 13.18 -20.06 -17.13
CA GLY A 633 13.81 -18.73 -17.01
C GLY A 633 13.06 -17.60 -17.71
N LYS A 634 11.75 -17.73 -17.90
CA LYS A 634 10.96 -16.77 -18.69
C LYS A 634 10.57 -15.47 -17.95
N LYS A 635 10.87 -15.36 -16.64
CA LYS A 635 10.49 -14.17 -15.84
C LYS A 635 11.65 -13.36 -15.28
N ASP A 636 12.90 -13.80 -15.49
CA ASP A 636 14.01 -13.29 -14.69
C ASP A 636 15.05 -12.54 -15.53
N MET A 637 14.61 -11.53 -16.30
CA MET A 637 15.55 -10.50 -16.69
C MET A 637 15.82 -9.64 -15.45
N ARG A 638 17.07 -9.66 -14.99
CA ARG A 638 17.51 -8.76 -13.93
C ARG A 638 17.16 -7.32 -14.30
N PRO A 639 16.71 -6.49 -13.36
CA PRO A 639 16.36 -5.09 -13.63
C PRO A 639 17.42 -4.35 -14.44
N GLU A 640 18.70 -4.63 -14.19
CA GLU A 640 19.83 -4.08 -14.94
C GLU A 640 19.81 -4.48 -16.42
N ILE A 641 19.55 -5.76 -16.74
CA ILE A 641 19.46 -6.22 -18.13
C ILE A 641 18.24 -5.60 -18.81
N ALA A 642 17.10 -5.53 -18.13
CA ALA A 642 15.89 -4.90 -18.65
C ALA A 642 16.08 -3.40 -18.90
N SER A 643 16.86 -2.71 -18.07
CA SER A 643 17.17 -1.29 -18.28
C SER A 643 18.11 -1.07 -19.48
N GLU A 644 19.04 -1.98 -19.74
CA GLU A 644 20.08 -1.89 -20.78
C GLU A 644 19.62 -2.42 -22.13
N LEU A 645 18.93 -3.58 -22.17
CA LEU A 645 18.40 -4.21 -23.39
C LEU A 645 17.01 -3.65 -23.67
N LYS A 646 16.86 -2.97 -24.80
CA LYS A 646 15.59 -2.37 -25.22
C LYS A 646 14.78 -3.29 -26.13
N GLU A 647 15.46 -4.03 -26.99
CA GLU A 647 14.84 -4.96 -27.92
C GLU A 647 15.78 -6.09 -28.30
N PHE A 648 15.24 -7.29 -28.45
CA PHE A 648 15.88 -8.39 -29.17
C PHE A 648 14.82 -9.09 -30.01
N GLN A 649 15.02 -9.08 -31.33
CA GLN A 649 13.97 -9.47 -32.27
C GLN A 649 14.53 -10.00 -33.59
N VAL A 650 13.69 -10.67 -34.37
CA VAL A 650 13.90 -10.87 -35.80
C VAL A 650 13.30 -9.67 -36.54
N VAL A 651 14.08 -9.07 -37.43
CA VAL A 651 13.65 -8.01 -38.34
C VAL A 651 13.81 -8.47 -39.79
N ILE A 652 12.99 -7.96 -40.67
CA ILE A 652 13.16 -8.22 -42.13
C ILE A 652 14.01 -7.08 -42.70
N GLN A 653 15.20 -7.41 -43.19
CA GLN A 653 16.14 -6.48 -43.81
C GLN A 653 16.49 -6.98 -45.21
N ASP A 654 16.26 -6.15 -46.23
CA ASP A 654 16.45 -6.52 -47.66
C ASP A 654 15.79 -7.85 -48.04
N ASP A 655 14.52 -8.00 -47.61
CA ASP A 655 13.67 -9.18 -47.80
C ASP A 655 14.23 -10.49 -47.16
N LYS A 656 15.12 -10.35 -46.18
CA LYS A 656 15.68 -11.49 -45.44
C LYS A 656 15.53 -11.29 -43.92
N PRO A 657 15.23 -12.38 -43.19
CA PRO A 657 15.23 -12.30 -41.72
C PRO A 657 16.64 -12.06 -41.19
N ALA A 658 16.77 -11.15 -40.22
CA ALA A 658 17.99 -10.82 -39.52
C ALA A 658 17.74 -10.68 -38.04
N LEU A 659 18.71 -11.05 -37.21
CA LEU A 659 18.66 -10.81 -35.76
C LEU A 659 19.01 -9.36 -35.45
N SER A 660 18.22 -8.70 -34.65
CA SER A 660 18.41 -7.32 -34.24
C SER A 660 18.40 -7.20 -32.73
N MET A 661 19.35 -6.48 -32.17
CA MET A 661 19.47 -6.20 -30.74
C MET A 661 19.71 -4.70 -30.52
N THR A 662 18.87 -4.07 -29.73
CA THR A 662 18.99 -2.65 -29.35
C THR A 662 19.34 -2.53 -27.88
N LEU A 663 20.43 -1.85 -27.58
CA LEU A 663 20.92 -1.56 -26.23
C LEU A 663 20.96 -0.06 -25.97
N THR A 664 20.98 0.35 -24.70
CA THR A 664 21.38 1.72 -24.34
C THR A 664 22.82 1.97 -24.80
N THR A 665 23.17 3.23 -25.11
CA THR A 665 24.55 3.61 -25.49
C THR A 665 25.53 3.24 -24.37
N ALA A 666 25.14 3.49 -23.10
CA ALA A 666 25.97 3.14 -21.95
C ALA A 666 26.30 1.63 -21.88
N ALA A 667 25.29 0.76 -22.09
CA ALA A 667 25.52 -0.69 -22.11
C ALA A 667 26.41 -1.14 -23.29
N HIS A 668 26.21 -0.53 -24.46
CA HIS A 668 27.06 -0.80 -25.65
C HIS A 668 28.54 -0.39 -25.46
N GLU A 669 28.79 0.71 -24.77
CA GLU A 669 30.11 1.27 -24.54
C GLU A 669 30.83 0.70 -23.32
N ALA A 670 30.11 0.00 -22.44
CA ALA A 670 30.64 -0.54 -21.20
C ALA A 670 31.85 -1.47 -21.44
N ARG A 671 32.91 -1.33 -20.60
CA ARG A 671 34.14 -2.10 -20.71
C ARG A 671 34.08 -3.45 -19.98
N ASN A 672 33.21 -3.58 -19.01
CA ASN A 672 33.10 -4.76 -18.15
C ASN A 672 31.95 -5.71 -18.54
N LYS A 673 31.24 -5.41 -19.60
CA LYS A 673 30.10 -6.22 -20.05
C LYS A 673 30.00 -6.31 -21.57
N ASN A 674 29.40 -7.38 -22.07
CA ASN A 674 29.05 -7.53 -23.48
C ASN A 674 27.74 -8.31 -23.61
N TYR A 675 27.03 -8.07 -24.72
CA TYR A 675 25.84 -8.80 -25.13
C TYR A 675 26.19 -9.60 -26.38
N SER A 676 26.05 -10.91 -26.29
CA SER A 676 26.50 -11.86 -27.33
C SER A 676 25.35 -12.74 -27.81
N ILE A 677 25.40 -13.11 -29.08
CA ILE A 677 24.40 -13.92 -29.74
C ILE A 677 25.02 -15.22 -30.26
N GLN A 678 24.34 -16.33 -29.99
CA GLN A 678 24.64 -17.64 -30.60
C GLN A 678 23.44 -18.08 -31.48
N LEU A 679 23.77 -18.80 -32.55
CA LEU A 679 22.82 -19.49 -33.41
C LEU A 679 23.22 -20.97 -33.44
N ASN A 680 22.30 -21.84 -32.98
CA ASN A 680 22.56 -23.28 -32.85
C ASN A 680 23.86 -23.59 -32.10
N GLY A 681 24.07 -22.90 -30.97
CA GLY A 681 25.27 -23.04 -30.13
C GLY A 681 26.55 -22.40 -30.69
N LYS A 682 26.51 -21.82 -31.89
CA LYS A 682 27.68 -21.14 -32.47
C LYS A 682 27.60 -19.63 -32.29
N TYR A 683 28.67 -19.02 -31.77
CA TYR A 683 28.78 -17.57 -31.67
C TYR A 683 28.67 -16.91 -33.05
N ILE A 684 27.84 -15.88 -33.18
CA ILE A 684 27.63 -15.12 -34.41
C ILE A 684 27.96 -13.63 -34.29
N GLY A 685 28.00 -13.07 -33.09
CA GLY A 685 28.34 -11.69 -32.88
C GLY A 685 28.02 -11.16 -31.50
N LYS A 686 28.50 -9.95 -31.22
CA LYS A 686 28.27 -9.27 -29.93
C LYS A 686 28.33 -7.76 -30.05
N SER A 687 27.77 -7.10 -29.04
CA SER A 687 27.95 -5.70 -28.72
C SER A 687 28.92 -5.58 -27.53
N GLN A 688 30.02 -4.89 -27.70
CA GLN A 688 31.05 -4.71 -26.68
C GLN A 688 31.96 -3.50 -26.98
N PHE A 689 32.34 -2.74 -25.95
CA PHE A 689 33.33 -1.63 -26.04
C PHE A 689 33.02 -0.63 -27.17
N GLY A 690 31.76 -0.27 -27.35
CA GLY A 690 31.35 0.63 -28.42
C GLY A 690 31.35 0.02 -29.83
N SER A 691 31.58 -1.30 -29.98
CA SER A 691 31.67 -2.01 -31.25
C SER A 691 30.61 -3.09 -31.38
N ILE A 692 30.07 -3.30 -32.60
CA ILE A 692 29.28 -4.46 -32.99
C ILE A 692 30.14 -5.41 -33.78
N SER A 693 30.40 -6.60 -33.24
CA SER A 693 31.18 -7.65 -33.91
C SER A 693 30.28 -8.56 -34.74
N GLY A 694 30.64 -8.80 -35.98
CA GLY A 694 29.91 -9.72 -36.87
C GLY A 694 28.57 -9.20 -37.41
N GLY A 695 28.21 -7.97 -37.10
CA GLY A 695 26.96 -7.32 -37.50
C GLY A 695 27.14 -5.86 -37.94
N GLN A 696 26.03 -5.24 -38.34
CA GLN A 696 25.97 -3.82 -38.71
C GLN A 696 25.58 -2.99 -37.47
N LYS A 697 26.18 -1.80 -37.32
CA LYS A 697 25.89 -0.87 -36.21
C LYS A 697 25.08 0.32 -36.69
N ARG A 698 24.00 0.64 -35.94
CA ARG A 698 23.23 1.86 -36.11
C ARG A 698 23.10 2.57 -34.74
N VAL A 699 23.43 3.85 -34.71
CA VAL A 699 23.30 4.69 -33.50
C VAL A 699 22.07 5.58 -33.63
N ASN A 700 21.21 5.57 -32.62
CA ASN A 700 20.08 6.50 -32.49
C ASN A 700 20.38 7.48 -31.36
N LYS A 701 20.87 8.67 -31.70
CA LYS A 701 21.23 9.69 -30.71
C LYS A 701 20.01 10.31 -30.01
N ALA A 702 18.85 10.28 -30.64
CA ALA A 702 17.63 10.86 -30.05
C ALA A 702 17.12 10.03 -28.85
N ASN A 703 17.30 8.71 -28.93
CA ASN A 703 16.82 7.78 -27.91
C ASN A 703 17.97 7.18 -27.07
N ASP A 704 19.19 7.67 -27.25
CA ASP A 704 20.40 7.17 -26.59
C ASP A 704 20.57 5.64 -26.69
N THR A 705 20.38 5.09 -27.89
CA THR A 705 20.45 3.65 -28.14
C THR A 705 21.37 3.29 -29.32
N VAL A 706 21.87 2.06 -29.29
CA VAL A 706 22.65 1.45 -30.34
C VAL A 706 22.04 0.12 -30.74
N THR A 707 21.75 -0.04 -32.03
CA THR A 707 21.21 -1.29 -32.60
C THR A 707 22.29 -2.01 -33.37
N GLY A 708 22.50 -3.29 -33.05
CA GLY A 708 23.30 -4.24 -33.83
C GLY A 708 22.37 -5.15 -34.66
N THR A 709 22.65 -5.34 -35.94
CA THR A 709 21.90 -6.24 -36.82
C THR A 709 22.81 -7.27 -37.44
N TRP A 710 22.44 -8.54 -37.33
CA TRP A 710 23.18 -9.68 -37.85
C TRP A 710 22.35 -10.40 -38.91
N VAL A 711 22.71 -10.19 -40.16
CA VAL A 711 22.12 -10.88 -41.32
C VAL A 711 22.74 -12.26 -41.42
N LYS A 712 21.98 -13.30 -41.12
CA LYS A 712 22.40 -14.69 -41.18
C LYS A 712 21.31 -15.50 -41.88
N GLU A 713 21.67 -16.67 -42.42
CA GLU A 713 20.68 -17.61 -42.94
C GLU A 713 19.96 -18.23 -41.71
N LEU A 714 18.71 -17.78 -41.43
CA LEU A 714 17.86 -18.25 -40.35
C LEU A 714 16.78 -19.19 -40.91
N LYS A 715 16.49 -20.27 -40.18
CA LYS A 715 15.51 -21.29 -40.52
C LYS A 715 14.60 -21.61 -39.34
N ALA A 716 13.38 -22.03 -39.61
CA ALA A 716 12.52 -22.57 -38.58
C ALA A 716 13.18 -23.81 -37.94
N GLY A 717 13.12 -23.86 -36.61
CA GLY A 717 13.85 -24.85 -35.82
C GLY A 717 15.26 -24.42 -35.36
N ASP A 718 15.80 -23.31 -35.89
CA ASP A 718 17.06 -22.77 -35.37
C ASP A 718 16.88 -22.25 -33.94
N THR A 719 17.85 -22.51 -33.06
CA THR A 719 17.90 -21.98 -31.70
C THR A 719 18.77 -20.74 -31.65
N VAL A 720 18.18 -19.62 -31.25
CA VAL A 720 18.88 -18.34 -31.01
C VAL A 720 19.02 -18.13 -29.51
N ARG A 721 20.25 -17.92 -29.06
CA ARG A 721 20.55 -17.61 -27.67
C ARG A 721 21.17 -16.23 -27.57
N LEU A 722 20.56 -15.34 -26.75
CA LEU A 722 21.14 -14.08 -26.33
C LEU A 722 21.66 -14.24 -24.89
N TYR A 723 22.90 -13.84 -24.67
CA TYR A 723 23.49 -13.84 -23.33
C TYR A 723 24.34 -12.61 -23.09
N ARG A 724 24.40 -12.19 -21.84
CA ARG A 724 25.24 -11.11 -21.34
C ARG A 724 26.41 -11.69 -20.59
N PHE A 725 27.58 -11.16 -20.85
CA PHE A 725 28.78 -11.46 -20.09
C PHE A 725 29.19 -10.21 -19.33
N SER A 726 29.23 -10.27 -18.01
CA SER A 726 29.60 -9.15 -17.14
C SER A 726 30.46 -9.65 -15.98
N ASN A 727 31.58 -8.97 -15.73
CA ASN A 727 32.52 -9.30 -14.66
C ASN A 727 32.91 -10.80 -14.60
N SER A 728 33.16 -11.40 -15.77
CA SER A 728 33.48 -12.82 -15.94
C SER A 728 32.32 -13.81 -15.67
N VAL A 729 31.10 -13.32 -15.57
CA VAL A 729 29.88 -14.14 -15.42
C VAL A 729 29.04 -14.05 -16.68
N GLU A 730 28.69 -15.22 -17.23
CA GLU A 730 27.75 -15.34 -18.34
C GLU A 730 26.32 -15.49 -17.81
N THR A 731 25.40 -14.69 -18.33
CA THR A 731 23.97 -14.75 -18.01
C THR A 731 23.18 -14.93 -19.30
N THR A 732 22.46 -16.02 -19.47
CA THR A 732 21.52 -16.20 -20.58
C THR A 732 20.32 -15.29 -20.36
N ILE A 733 20.00 -14.49 -21.39
CA ILE A 733 18.86 -13.57 -21.38
C ILE A 733 17.66 -14.22 -22.06
N ALA A 734 17.90 -14.87 -23.21
CA ALA A 734 16.90 -15.58 -23.97
C ALA A 734 17.50 -16.75 -24.72
N GLU A 735 16.74 -17.83 -24.84
CA GLU A 735 17.00 -18.93 -25.75
C GLU A 735 15.67 -19.29 -26.43
N VAL A 736 15.58 -19.03 -27.73
CA VAL A 736 14.33 -19.11 -28.48
C VAL A 736 14.52 -19.98 -29.73
N VAL A 737 13.60 -20.89 -29.98
CA VAL A 737 13.52 -21.63 -31.23
C VAL A 737 12.70 -20.82 -32.22
N LEU A 738 13.30 -20.52 -33.38
CA LEU A 738 12.64 -19.73 -34.44
C LEU A 738 11.51 -20.52 -35.09
N THR A 739 10.40 -19.84 -35.37
CA THR A 739 9.24 -20.38 -36.10
C THR A 739 9.15 -19.76 -37.49
N ASP A 740 8.38 -20.37 -38.39
CA ASP A 740 8.13 -19.83 -39.72
C ASP A 740 7.46 -18.45 -39.68
N ASP A 741 6.58 -18.21 -38.71
CA ASP A 741 5.89 -16.92 -38.54
C ASP A 741 6.86 -15.82 -38.16
N ILE A 742 7.75 -16.07 -37.16
CA ILE A 742 8.79 -15.11 -36.74
C ILE A 742 9.75 -14.81 -37.91
N LEU A 743 10.08 -15.79 -38.73
CA LEU A 743 10.99 -15.60 -39.87
C LEU A 743 10.36 -14.83 -41.01
N LYS A 744 9.03 -14.95 -41.19
CA LYS A 744 8.29 -14.30 -42.27
C LYS A 744 7.93 -12.84 -41.93
N ASP A 745 7.42 -12.62 -40.75
CA ASP A 745 6.83 -11.34 -40.36
C ASP A 745 7.73 -10.52 -39.43
N GLY A 746 8.80 -11.12 -38.94
CA GLY A 746 9.61 -10.58 -37.83
C GLY A 746 8.92 -10.79 -36.49
N GLY A 747 9.59 -10.43 -35.41
CA GLY A 747 8.98 -10.49 -34.06
C GLY A 747 9.99 -10.43 -32.92
N ALA A 748 9.50 -10.05 -31.77
CA ALA A 748 10.29 -9.99 -30.54
C ALA A 748 10.70 -11.39 -30.07
N LEU A 749 11.98 -11.54 -29.68
CA LEU A 749 12.54 -12.75 -29.08
C LEU A 749 12.70 -12.62 -27.56
N VAL A 750 12.54 -11.38 -27.04
CA VAL A 750 12.48 -11.05 -25.63
C VAL A 750 11.41 -9.99 -25.47
N HIS A 751 10.48 -10.21 -24.55
CA HIS A 751 9.38 -9.29 -24.21
C HIS A 751 9.64 -8.58 -22.89
#